data_b86756188eec5cc18d7e0bf6d8472b27
#
_entry.id   b86756188eec5cc18d7e0bf6d8472b27
#
_cell.length_a   1.000
_cell.length_b   1.000
_cell.length_c   1.000
_cell.angle_alpha   90.00
_cell.angle_beta   90.00
_cell.angle_gamma   90.00
#
_symmetry.space_group_name_H-M   'P 1'
#
loop_
_entity.id
_entity.type
_entity.pdbx_description
1 polymer ?
#
loop_
_entity_poly.entity_id
_entity_poly.type
_entity_poly.pdbx_seq_one_letter_code
_entity_poly.pdbx_strand_id
1 'polypeptide(L)'
;MTDVAAIWSKTGIPFDLAGYPGEKRIMYVINKGRTLNKVGMERRGEEFGQELDVLFDIASCKHVDGGIACSCSIKDKVPTTWRLFLADQRTQRQMLGVLKSDRYLTLRTAAQGRDSAEEESRQAVRYKVEEIERKKKEEHDRKKKADEAVAMLFSKAPIETEDIEIEETDIEQEVEDKSDDSDWEDIDENLPKRKYNCMSLKYFARECDRYGISDRAGAKIGNGLLKDMGLVNKEDMEKLICPTKLRRERRKWGVILEKEENALQLPQALYTDGKKVPTLVRQTVHTKVQVPGKTGKAAYRTVASTSNVLLVEDHYPVIAEVGGKYVTHLTPEQGTGRALAKEIVDVIRERNVDIRVLGMDGCSVNTGIHNGAIRMVEVMLGQVVQHVICGLQLVELMFWHILAVTDGVTKGPDRLSGPVGSTLNTNIWEEPVVAFLPIPGNVPELPEEVVKDLSRDQKLGYRYAQAIQTGVMPDDLVGQAIGPMITSRWNTTAVRVMCRYTRTRRPTRKLVRLTKAVLRMYFPGWFRFKCYPHIQEGAKNFFYLVEMTKELEEQDMLVAQGVLQYNAHWPHPENIIISMLSDEREEVRRRAVLYIMRARREFNPDENPRQFVQPEVNFQAANYFDLADLDNEPCTEPPLTMDMDLDTIMGAFREPLNLPPYPNNTQAVERLVRVVTEVAPKRAGYTSRHRMILKLLESRKMVPKFNTKKDDAKLQ
;
A
#
# COMPACT_ATOMS: atom_id res chain seq x y z
N MET A 1 -12.63 -31.37 16.76
CA MET A 1 -12.75 -31.42 18.25
C MET A 1 -11.50 -32.00 18.90
N THR A 2 -10.90 -33.07 18.42
CA THR A 2 -9.66 -33.66 18.97
C THR A 2 -8.52 -32.65 19.03
N ASP A 3 -8.28 -31.92 17.95
CA ASP A 3 -7.23 -30.89 17.89
C ASP A 3 -7.51 -29.68 18.83
N VAL A 4 -8.79 -29.29 18.92
CA VAL A 4 -9.23 -28.23 19.85
C VAL A 4 -9.05 -28.68 21.30
N ALA A 5 -9.39 -29.91 21.61
CA ALA A 5 -9.18 -30.49 22.94
C ALA A 5 -7.69 -30.58 23.29
N ALA A 6 -6.83 -30.95 22.33
CA ALA A 6 -5.39 -30.96 22.51
C ALA A 6 -4.80 -29.56 22.78
N ILE A 7 -5.30 -28.55 22.10
CA ILE A 7 -4.91 -27.15 22.33
C ILE A 7 -5.34 -26.68 23.72
N TRP A 8 -6.59 -26.95 24.10
CA TRP A 8 -7.13 -26.56 25.42
C TRP A 8 -6.41 -27.27 26.55
N SER A 9 -6.08 -28.57 26.38
CA SER A 9 -5.28 -29.31 27.35
C SER A 9 -3.89 -28.69 27.54
N LYS A 10 -3.22 -28.32 26.45
CA LYS A 10 -1.88 -27.70 26.50
C LYS A 10 -1.91 -26.31 27.15
N THR A 11 -3.00 -25.57 26.99
CA THR A 11 -3.19 -24.22 27.57
C THR A 11 -3.79 -24.25 28.98
N GLY A 12 -4.07 -25.42 29.54
CA GLY A 12 -4.65 -25.57 30.87
C GLY A 12 -6.09 -25.14 30.97
N ILE A 13 -6.83 -25.01 29.85
CA ILE A 13 -8.26 -24.66 29.86
C ILE A 13 -9.04 -25.88 30.28
N PRO A 14 -9.83 -25.81 31.39
CA PRO A 14 -10.65 -26.94 31.85
C PRO A 14 -11.79 -27.24 30.87
N PHE A 15 -11.91 -28.47 30.43
CA PHE A 15 -12.97 -28.93 29.54
C PHE A 15 -13.34 -30.37 29.83
N ASP A 16 -14.59 -30.72 29.56
CA ASP A 16 -15.11 -32.08 29.67
C ASP A 16 -15.68 -32.49 28.31
N LEU A 17 -15.06 -33.49 27.71
CA LEU A 17 -15.49 -34.05 26.40
C LEU A 17 -16.63 -35.06 26.58
N ALA A 18 -16.78 -35.69 27.73
CA ALA A 18 -17.70 -36.82 27.93
C ALA A 18 -19.18 -36.41 27.97
N GLY A 19 -19.49 -35.17 28.40
CA GLY A 19 -20.85 -34.67 28.56
C GLY A 19 -21.31 -33.62 27.54
N TYR A 20 -20.45 -33.20 26.61
CA TYR A 20 -20.70 -32.05 25.74
C TYR A 20 -20.78 -32.39 24.24
N PRO A 21 -21.93 -32.23 23.59
CA PRO A 21 -22.09 -32.53 22.18
C PRO A 21 -21.50 -31.40 21.31
N GLY A 22 -20.24 -31.00 21.57
CA GLY A 22 -19.61 -29.86 20.95
C GLY A 22 -19.62 -29.91 19.43
N GLU A 23 -19.34 -31.07 18.84
CA GLU A 23 -19.37 -31.23 17.41
C GLU A 23 -20.77 -31.05 16.81
N LYS A 24 -21.78 -31.68 17.42
CA LYS A 24 -23.18 -31.52 17.02
C LYS A 24 -23.68 -30.10 17.16
N ARG A 25 -23.23 -29.38 18.18
CA ARG A 25 -23.60 -27.99 18.41
C ARG A 25 -22.92 -27.04 17.41
N ILE A 26 -21.65 -27.25 17.11
CA ILE A 26 -20.93 -26.52 16.06
C ILE A 26 -21.63 -26.72 14.70
N MET A 27 -21.94 -27.95 14.35
CA MET A 27 -22.66 -28.26 13.11
C MET A 27 -24.06 -27.66 13.08
N TYR A 28 -24.77 -27.64 14.20
CA TYR A 28 -26.07 -27.00 14.30
C TYR A 28 -25.98 -25.50 14.04
N VAL A 29 -25.02 -24.80 14.68
CA VAL A 29 -24.84 -23.35 14.51
C VAL A 29 -24.39 -23.02 13.08
N ILE A 30 -23.48 -23.80 12.48
CA ILE A 30 -23.07 -23.63 11.10
C ILE A 30 -24.26 -23.81 10.14
N ASN A 31 -25.07 -24.84 10.33
CA ASN A 31 -26.25 -25.09 9.49
C ASN A 31 -27.32 -23.99 9.68
N LYS A 32 -27.52 -23.50 10.90
CA LYS A 32 -28.41 -22.36 11.17
C LYS A 32 -27.93 -21.09 10.47
N GLY A 33 -26.61 -20.83 10.46
CA GLY A 33 -26.02 -19.72 9.72
C GLY A 33 -26.23 -19.79 8.20
N ARG A 34 -26.16 -21.01 7.62
CA ARG A 34 -26.42 -21.25 6.20
C ARG A 34 -27.88 -21.02 5.79
N THR A 35 -28.82 -21.20 6.71
CA THR A 35 -30.28 -21.04 6.45
C THR A 35 -30.80 -19.63 6.72
N LEU A 36 -29.97 -18.71 7.23
CA LEU A 36 -30.31 -17.31 7.42
C LEU A 36 -30.42 -16.59 6.05
N ASN A 37 -31.61 -16.68 5.46
CA ASN A 37 -31.92 -15.94 4.23
C ASN A 37 -32.24 -14.49 4.52
N LYS A 38 -31.97 -13.64 3.51
CA LYS A 38 -31.92 -12.16 3.49
C LYS A 38 -33.11 -11.36 4.04
N VAL A 39 -34.17 -11.97 4.53
CA VAL A 39 -35.35 -11.27 5.06
C VAL A 39 -35.41 -11.43 6.58
N GLY A 40 -35.13 -10.37 7.28
CA GLY A 40 -35.11 -10.32 8.75
C GLY A 40 -33.70 -10.46 9.37
N MET A 41 -32.69 -9.97 8.67
CA MET A 41 -31.27 -10.18 9.01
C MET A 41 -30.79 -9.50 10.30
N GLU A 42 -31.30 -8.33 10.68
CA GLU A 42 -30.77 -7.63 11.87
C GLU A 42 -31.07 -8.38 13.16
N ARG A 43 -32.34 -8.64 13.46
CA ARG A 43 -32.72 -9.33 14.70
C ARG A 43 -32.21 -10.76 14.78
N ARG A 44 -32.29 -11.53 13.68
CA ARG A 44 -31.77 -12.92 13.63
C ARG A 44 -30.24 -12.96 13.56
N GLY A 45 -29.61 -11.90 13.08
CA GLY A 45 -28.15 -11.72 13.08
C GLY A 45 -27.62 -11.52 14.50
N GLU A 46 -28.30 -10.75 15.32
CA GLU A 46 -27.95 -10.57 16.74
C GLU A 46 -28.14 -11.86 17.54
N GLU A 47 -29.27 -12.57 17.37
CA GLU A 47 -29.51 -13.88 18.00
C GLU A 47 -28.47 -14.92 17.59
N PHE A 48 -28.06 -14.92 16.30
CA PHE A 48 -27.00 -15.80 15.79
C PHE A 48 -25.63 -15.40 16.34
N GLY A 49 -25.34 -14.10 16.46
CA GLY A 49 -24.13 -13.58 17.12
C GLY A 49 -24.02 -14.05 18.55
N GLN A 50 -25.09 -13.95 19.31
CA GLN A 50 -25.15 -14.45 20.69
C GLN A 50 -24.94 -15.96 20.77
N GLU A 51 -25.50 -16.75 19.86
CA GLU A 51 -25.26 -18.19 19.78
C GLU A 51 -23.80 -18.53 19.42
N LEU A 52 -23.16 -17.73 18.57
CA LEU A 52 -21.74 -17.88 18.26
C LEU A 52 -20.85 -17.56 19.46
N ASP A 53 -21.18 -16.53 20.22
CA ASP A 53 -20.44 -16.16 21.42
C ASP A 53 -20.46 -17.29 22.47
N VAL A 54 -21.64 -17.92 22.66
CA VAL A 54 -21.78 -19.07 23.55
C VAL A 54 -21.11 -20.33 23.00
N LEU A 55 -20.96 -20.46 21.67
CA LEU A 55 -20.30 -21.60 21.06
C LEU A 55 -18.82 -21.70 21.44
N PHE A 56 -18.14 -20.57 21.57
CA PHE A 56 -16.72 -20.53 21.96
C PHE A 56 -16.46 -20.83 23.43
N ASP A 57 -17.51 -20.92 24.26
CA ASP A 57 -17.45 -21.31 25.68
C ASP A 57 -17.63 -22.83 25.88
N ILE A 58 -17.31 -23.64 24.88
CA ILE A 58 -17.49 -25.09 24.92
C ILE A 58 -16.69 -25.75 26.05
N ALA A 59 -15.57 -25.14 26.46
CA ALA A 59 -14.71 -25.60 27.53
C ALA A 59 -15.22 -25.22 28.92
N SER A 60 -16.25 -24.41 29.02
CA SER A 60 -16.73 -23.88 30.31
C SER A 60 -18.21 -24.11 30.57
N CYS A 61 -18.59 -24.08 31.84
CA CYS A 61 -19.96 -24.04 32.22
C CYS A 61 -20.64 -22.74 31.77
N LYS A 62 -21.87 -22.84 31.23
CA LYS A 62 -22.66 -21.67 30.78
C LYS A 62 -22.99 -20.67 31.91
N HIS A 63 -22.87 -21.07 33.16
CA HIS A 63 -23.31 -20.32 34.34
C HIS A 63 -22.15 -19.75 35.14
N VAL A 64 -21.00 -19.47 34.46
CA VAL A 64 -19.82 -18.88 35.11
C VAL A 64 -20.14 -17.51 35.76
N ASP A 65 -21.13 -16.78 35.23
CA ASP A 65 -21.38 -15.39 35.60
C ASP A 65 -22.47 -15.15 36.62
N GLY A 66 -23.03 -16.16 37.20
CA GLY A 66 -24.02 -15.74 38.10
C GLY A 66 -24.83 -16.71 38.87
N GLY A 67 -24.73 -16.82 40.08
CA GLY A 67 -25.69 -17.23 41.06
C GLY A 67 -26.73 -18.33 40.75
N ILE A 68 -26.85 -18.73 39.50
CA ILE A 68 -27.75 -19.76 38.99
C ILE A 68 -27.12 -21.12 39.25
N ALA A 69 -27.84 -21.99 39.91
CA ALA A 69 -27.43 -23.36 40.19
C ALA A 69 -27.14 -24.10 38.87
N CYS A 70 -25.88 -24.42 38.61
CA CYS A 70 -25.45 -25.18 37.43
C CYS A 70 -25.24 -26.64 37.82
N SER A 71 -25.88 -27.56 37.08
CA SER A 71 -25.76 -29.01 37.28
C SER A 71 -24.58 -29.62 36.47
N CYS A 72 -23.79 -28.84 35.77
CA CYS A 72 -22.69 -29.39 34.98
C CYS A 72 -21.51 -29.86 35.83
N SER A 73 -20.83 -30.93 35.41
CA SER A 73 -19.73 -31.58 36.15
C SER A 73 -18.48 -30.70 36.31
N ILE A 74 -18.35 -29.64 35.47
CA ILE A 74 -17.21 -28.74 35.46
C ILE A 74 -17.32 -27.63 36.49
N LYS A 75 -18.51 -27.30 36.93
CA LYS A 75 -18.84 -26.17 37.82
C LYS A 75 -17.93 -26.06 39.02
N ASP A 76 -17.76 -27.16 39.74
CA ASP A 76 -17.05 -27.19 41.01
C ASP A 76 -15.52 -27.38 40.84
N LYS A 77 -15.09 -27.69 39.60
CA LYS A 77 -13.69 -27.92 39.26
C LYS A 77 -12.99 -26.71 38.67
N VAL A 78 -13.74 -25.67 38.30
CA VAL A 78 -13.17 -24.45 37.71
C VAL A 78 -12.74 -23.49 38.81
N PRO A 79 -11.43 -23.19 38.98
CA PRO A 79 -10.97 -22.21 39.96
C PRO A 79 -11.59 -20.83 39.74
N THR A 80 -11.73 -20.03 40.77
CA THR A 80 -12.32 -18.68 40.72
C THR A 80 -11.57 -17.80 39.71
N THR A 81 -10.25 -17.91 39.65
CA THR A 81 -9.40 -17.22 38.65
C THR A 81 -9.77 -17.55 37.20
N TRP A 82 -10.10 -18.82 36.93
CA TRP A 82 -10.55 -19.23 35.61
C TRP A 82 -11.96 -18.77 35.27
N ARG A 83 -12.84 -18.64 36.27
CA ARG A 83 -14.17 -18.07 36.04
C ARG A 83 -14.10 -16.61 35.64
N LEU A 84 -13.26 -15.85 36.31
CA LEU A 84 -13.00 -14.45 35.98
C LEU A 84 -12.40 -14.30 34.59
N PHE A 85 -11.43 -15.15 34.24
CA PHE A 85 -10.83 -15.19 32.92
C PHE A 85 -11.86 -15.52 31.81
N LEU A 86 -12.76 -16.48 32.04
CA LEU A 86 -13.79 -16.84 31.07
C LEU A 86 -14.86 -15.74 30.93
N ALA A 87 -15.24 -15.06 32.02
CA ALA A 87 -16.10 -13.90 31.97
C ALA A 87 -15.48 -12.75 31.20
N ASP A 88 -14.21 -12.47 31.43
CA ASP A 88 -13.44 -11.46 30.71
C ASP A 88 -13.29 -11.81 29.22
N GLN A 89 -13.04 -13.05 28.86
CA GLN A 89 -13.03 -13.52 27.48
C GLN A 89 -14.37 -13.32 26.75
N ARG A 90 -15.49 -13.51 27.43
CA ARG A 90 -16.81 -13.24 26.84
C ARG A 90 -17.02 -11.77 26.58
N THR A 91 -16.66 -10.92 27.52
CA THR A 91 -16.71 -9.47 27.39
C THR A 91 -15.81 -9.00 26.22
N GLN A 92 -14.61 -9.53 26.10
CA GLN A 92 -13.68 -9.19 25.01
C GLN A 92 -14.15 -9.68 23.64
N ARG A 93 -14.87 -10.80 23.55
CA ARG A 93 -15.44 -11.27 22.28
C ARG A 93 -16.61 -10.41 21.78
N GLN A 94 -17.38 -9.86 22.69
CA GLN A 94 -18.45 -8.91 22.37
C GLN A 94 -17.90 -7.56 21.89
N MET A 95 -16.65 -7.25 22.22
CA MET A 95 -15.94 -6.04 21.78
C MET A 95 -15.22 -6.31 20.46
N LEU A 96 -15.86 -6.05 19.34
CA LEU A 96 -15.26 -6.09 18.01
C LEU A 96 -14.00 -5.24 17.97
N GLY A 97 -12.83 -5.87 17.83
CA GLY A 97 -11.57 -5.18 17.58
C GLY A 97 -10.48 -5.33 18.66
N VAL A 98 -10.66 -6.17 19.66
CA VAL A 98 -9.57 -6.45 20.62
C VAL A 98 -8.52 -7.34 19.95
N LEU A 99 -7.27 -6.88 19.92
CA LEU A 99 -6.13 -7.56 19.29
C LEU A 99 -5.88 -8.94 19.94
N LYS A 100 -5.48 -9.93 19.14
CA LYS A 100 -5.10 -11.28 19.62
C LYS A 100 -4.01 -11.24 20.72
N SER A 101 -3.13 -10.25 20.70
CA SER A 101 -2.12 -9.99 21.72
C SER A 101 -2.70 -9.73 23.11
N ASP A 102 -3.83 -9.05 23.19
CA ASP A 102 -4.45 -8.72 24.48
C ASP A 102 -5.06 -9.98 25.16
N ARG A 103 -5.56 -10.92 24.37
CA ARG A 103 -6.01 -12.24 24.85
C ARG A 103 -4.87 -13.05 25.44
N TYR A 104 -3.69 -12.99 24.83
CA TYR A 104 -2.51 -13.69 25.30
C TYR A 104 -1.99 -13.09 26.61
N LEU A 105 -2.03 -11.77 26.74
CA LEU A 105 -1.64 -11.06 27.97
C LEU A 105 -2.56 -11.41 29.13
N THR A 106 -3.89 -11.43 28.91
CA THR A 106 -4.89 -11.80 29.91
C THR A 106 -4.74 -13.26 30.36
N LEU A 107 -4.46 -14.18 29.43
CA LEU A 107 -4.14 -15.58 29.72
C LEU A 107 -2.90 -15.71 30.62
N ARG A 108 -1.85 -14.96 30.31
CA ARG A 108 -0.60 -14.99 31.06
C ARG A 108 -0.75 -14.42 32.47
N THR A 109 -1.52 -13.34 32.61
CA THR A 109 -1.78 -12.70 33.92
C THR A 109 -2.65 -13.56 34.80
N ALA A 110 -3.70 -14.16 34.26
CA ALA A 110 -4.57 -15.10 35.00
C ALA A 110 -3.80 -16.35 35.46
N ALA A 111 -2.88 -16.87 34.64
CA ALA A 111 -2.07 -18.03 34.99
C ALA A 111 -1.00 -17.74 36.06
N GLN A 112 -0.65 -16.48 36.31
CA GLN A 112 0.35 -16.08 37.31
C GLN A 112 -0.23 -15.85 38.73
N GLY A 113 -1.56 -15.88 38.90
CA GLY A 113 -2.23 -15.91 40.24
C GLY A 113 -1.91 -14.71 41.15
N ARG A 114 -1.71 -13.51 40.61
CA ARG A 114 -1.44 -12.30 41.41
C ARG A 114 -2.69 -11.42 41.50
N ASP A 115 -3.24 -11.23 42.71
CA ASP A 115 -4.42 -10.39 42.99
C ASP A 115 -4.27 -8.93 42.49
N SER A 116 -3.05 -8.35 42.53
CA SER A 116 -2.77 -7.00 42.03
C SER A 116 -2.86 -6.88 40.51
N ALA A 117 -2.49 -7.93 39.78
CA ALA A 117 -2.53 -7.93 38.31
C ALA A 117 -3.98 -8.09 37.78
N GLU A 118 -4.89 -8.68 38.57
CA GLU A 118 -6.31 -8.76 38.23
C GLU A 118 -6.98 -7.37 38.27
N GLU A 119 -6.66 -6.56 39.27
CA GLU A 119 -7.22 -5.20 39.39
C GLU A 119 -6.70 -4.26 38.28
N GLU A 120 -5.39 -4.32 37.96
CA GLU A 120 -4.82 -3.57 36.85
C GLU A 120 -5.40 -4.02 35.51
N SER A 121 -5.62 -5.32 35.32
CA SER A 121 -6.25 -5.88 34.12
C SER A 121 -7.70 -5.41 33.99
N ARG A 122 -8.46 -5.39 35.06
CA ARG A 122 -9.85 -4.89 35.10
C ARG A 122 -9.92 -3.39 34.80
N GLN A 123 -9.00 -2.59 35.34
CA GLN A 123 -8.90 -1.16 35.03
C GLN A 123 -8.54 -0.91 33.58
N ALA A 124 -7.59 -1.67 33.01
CA ALA A 124 -7.20 -1.56 31.61
C ALA A 124 -8.36 -1.94 30.66
N VAL A 125 -9.17 -2.96 31.02
CA VAL A 125 -10.36 -3.34 30.26
C VAL A 125 -11.41 -2.26 30.31
N ARG A 126 -11.74 -1.73 31.51
CA ARG A 126 -12.69 -0.61 31.67
C ARG A 126 -12.26 0.61 30.83
N TYR A 127 -11.01 1.01 30.93
CA TYR A 127 -10.48 2.13 30.15
C TYR A 127 -10.61 1.91 28.62
N LYS A 128 -10.34 0.69 28.14
CA LYS A 128 -10.52 0.35 26.73
C LYS A 128 -11.99 0.36 26.29
N VAL A 129 -12.92 -0.09 27.16
CA VAL A 129 -14.37 -0.02 26.89
C VAL A 129 -14.81 1.43 26.72
N GLU A 130 -14.46 2.27 27.69
CA GLU A 130 -14.79 3.69 27.67
C GLU A 130 -14.19 4.40 26.44
N GLU A 131 -12.96 4.02 26.05
CA GLU A 131 -12.32 4.55 24.85
C GLU A 131 -13.03 4.15 23.54
N ILE A 132 -13.52 2.91 23.46
CA ILE A 132 -14.30 2.43 22.30
C ILE A 132 -15.66 3.12 22.23
N GLU A 133 -16.34 3.26 23.36
CA GLU A 133 -17.62 3.97 23.42
C GLU A 133 -17.46 5.45 23.06
N ARG A 134 -16.40 6.09 23.56
CA ARG A 134 -16.06 7.46 23.18
C ARG A 134 -15.82 7.58 21.68
N LYS A 135 -15.03 6.67 21.07
CA LYS A 135 -14.78 6.67 19.63
C LYS A 135 -16.04 6.45 18.80
N LYS A 136 -16.93 5.54 19.23
CA LYS A 136 -18.23 5.34 18.57
C LYS A 136 -19.10 6.58 18.63
N LYS A 137 -19.10 7.27 19.77
CA LYS A 137 -19.82 8.53 19.95
C LYS A 137 -19.24 9.64 19.08
N GLU A 138 -17.91 9.79 19.07
CA GLU A 138 -17.21 10.75 18.19
C GLU A 138 -17.47 10.49 16.70
N GLU A 139 -17.52 9.23 16.28
CA GLU A 139 -17.84 8.84 14.91
C GLU A 139 -19.30 9.12 14.56
N HIS A 140 -20.23 8.84 15.48
CA HIS A 140 -21.64 9.17 15.34
C HIS A 140 -21.87 10.68 15.24
N ASP A 141 -21.24 11.46 16.12
CA ASP A 141 -21.33 12.92 16.14
C ASP A 141 -20.71 13.54 14.87
N ARG A 142 -19.61 12.94 14.36
CA ARG A 142 -18.99 13.34 13.12
C ARG A 142 -19.87 13.04 11.90
N LYS A 143 -20.55 11.89 11.88
CA LYS A 143 -21.50 11.53 10.84
C LYS A 143 -22.70 12.47 10.88
N LYS A 144 -23.24 12.74 12.04
CA LYS A 144 -24.35 13.70 12.24
C LYS A 144 -23.98 15.11 11.77
N LYS A 145 -22.79 15.60 12.10
CA LYS A 145 -22.29 16.91 11.61
C LYS A 145 -22.10 16.94 10.10
N ALA A 146 -21.67 15.83 9.48
CA ALA A 146 -21.54 15.72 8.05
C ALA A 146 -22.93 15.75 7.37
N ASP A 147 -23.90 15.02 7.91
CA ASP A 147 -25.28 15.00 7.44
C ASP A 147 -25.96 16.38 7.58
N GLU A 148 -25.70 17.07 8.72
CA GLU A 148 -26.18 18.45 8.96
C GLU A 148 -25.52 19.46 8.01
N ALA A 149 -24.20 19.30 7.70
CA ALA A 149 -23.50 20.15 6.74
C ALA A 149 -24.04 19.94 5.32
N VAL A 150 -24.33 18.71 4.94
CA VAL A 150 -24.99 18.38 3.67
C VAL A 150 -26.39 18.97 3.62
N ALA A 151 -27.19 18.84 4.68
CA ALA A 151 -28.52 19.46 4.76
C ALA A 151 -28.47 21.00 4.70
N MET A 152 -27.45 21.63 5.31
CA MET A 152 -27.22 23.08 5.21
C MET A 152 -26.82 23.54 3.79
N LEU A 153 -26.07 22.73 3.06
CA LEU A 153 -25.72 22.99 1.67
C LEU A 153 -26.96 22.95 0.75
N PHE A 154 -27.91 22.05 1.07
CA PHE A 154 -29.19 21.96 0.32
C PHE A 154 -30.24 22.96 0.79
N SER A 155 -30.11 23.60 1.95
CA SER A 155 -31.06 24.58 2.48
C SER A 155 -30.77 26.05 2.13
N LYS A 156 -29.60 26.33 1.57
CA LYS A 156 -29.20 27.67 1.13
C LYS A 156 -29.15 27.73 -0.39
N ALA A 157 -30.29 27.90 -1.02
CA ALA A 157 -30.48 28.74 -2.20
C ALA A 157 -31.94 28.71 -2.63
N PRO A 158 -32.61 29.84 -2.73
CA PRO A 158 -33.39 30.12 -3.89
C PRO A 158 -32.47 30.82 -4.91
N ILE A 159 -31.86 30.02 -5.78
CA ILE A 159 -31.30 30.56 -7.01
C ILE A 159 -32.44 30.62 -7.99
N GLU A 160 -32.73 31.84 -8.46
CA GLU A 160 -33.55 32.08 -9.61
C GLU A 160 -33.11 31.13 -10.72
N THR A 161 -34.07 30.37 -11.23
CA THR A 161 -33.90 29.47 -12.35
C THR A 161 -33.76 30.27 -13.63
N GLU A 162 -32.55 30.73 -13.93
CA GLU A 162 -32.11 30.76 -15.30
C GLU A 162 -31.72 29.34 -15.65
N ASP A 163 -32.30 28.80 -16.72
CA ASP A 163 -32.12 27.44 -17.21
C ASP A 163 -30.65 27.06 -17.36
N ILE A 164 -30.03 26.68 -16.26
CA ILE A 164 -28.83 25.86 -16.28
C ILE A 164 -29.35 24.43 -16.42
N GLU A 165 -29.49 24.01 -17.67
CA GLU A 165 -29.50 22.58 -17.98
C GLU A 165 -28.33 21.97 -17.19
N ILE A 166 -28.67 21.21 -16.16
CA ILE A 166 -27.70 20.32 -15.48
C ILE A 166 -27.26 19.40 -16.61
N GLU A 167 -26.12 19.73 -17.22
CA GLU A 167 -25.47 18.83 -18.15
C GLU A 167 -25.28 17.52 -17.37
N GLU A 168 -26.13 16.54 -17.69
CA GLU A 168 -25.87 15.17 -17.37
C GLU A 168 -24.41 14.94 -17.73
N THR A 169 -23.57 14.77 -16.72
CA THR A 169 -22.20 14.37 -16.96
C THR A 169 -22.28 13.17 -17.88
N ASP A 170 -21.71 13.29 -19.08
CA ASP A 170 -21.61 12.19 -20.04
C ASP A 170 -20.97 11.00 -19.34
N ILE A 171 -21.80 10.22 -18.67
CA ILE A 171 -21.46 8.90 -18.24
C ILE A 171 -21.41 8.12 -19.54
N GLU A 172 -20.19 8.00 -20.10
CA GLU A 172 -19.94 7.18 -21.26
C GLU A 172 -20.56 5.81 -20.99
N GLN A 173 -21.72 5.53 -21.57
CA GLN A 173 -22.15 4.18 -21.80
C GLN A 173 -21.14 3.60 -22.78
N GLU A 174 -20.04 3.00 -22.25
CA GLU A 174 -19.39 1.94 -22.97
C GLU A 174 -20.39 0.78 -22.98
N VAL A 175 -21.29 0.81 -23.95
CA VAL A 175 -21.86 -0.43 -24.45
C VAL A 175 -20.63 -1.22 -24.88
N GLU A 176 -20.36 -2.36 -24.24
CA GLU A 176 -19.57 -3.39 -24.88
C GLU A 176 -20.34 -3.78 -26.12
N ASP A 177 -20.11 -3.07 -27.21
CA ASP A 177 -20.35 -3.61 -28.53
C ASP A 177 -19.37 -4.77 -28.66
N LYS A 178 -19.90 -5.96 -28.37
CA LYS A 178 -19.45 -7.19 -28.99
C LYS A 178 -19.83 -7.06 -30.46
N SER A 179 -19.18 -6.19 -31.19
CA SER A 179 -19.13 -6.22 -32.63
C SER A 179 -17.79 -6.81 -33.01
N ASP A 180 -17.84 -8.03 -33.46
CA ASP A 180 -16.82 -8.71 -34.19
C ASP A 180 -16.02 -7.76 -35.07
N ASP A 181 -14.71 -7.93 -35.09
CA ASP A 181 -13.76 -7.29 -36.02
C ASP A 181 -14.04 -7.66 -37.51
N SER A 182 -15.16 -8.34 -37.79
CA SER A 182 -15.55 -8.79 -39.14
C SER A 182 -16.43 -7.80 -39.93
N ASP A 183 -16.90 -6.69 -39.33
CA ASP A 183 -17.79 -5.75 -40.01
C ASP A 183 -17.10 -4.69 -40.89
N TRP A 184 -15.89 -4.96 -41.37
CA TRP A 184 -15.20 -4.01 -42.27
C TRP A 184 -15.32 -4.34 -43.75
N GLU A 185 -15.94 -5.45 -44.16
CA GLU A 185 -15.94 -5.90 -45.57
C GLU A 185 -17.25 -5.69 -46.37
N ASP A 186 -18.37 -5.31 -45.76
CA ASP A 186 -19.59 -5.07 -46.49
C ASP A 186 -20.20 -3.69 -46.24
N ILE A 187 -19.54 -2.63 -46.73
CA ILE A 187 -20.18 -1.33 -46.93
C ILE A 187 -20.76 -1.33 -48.34
N ASP A 188 -22.10 -1.45 -48.41
CA ASP A 188 -22.87 -1.23 -49.64
C ASP A 188 -22.41 0.04 -50.34
N GLU A 189 -21.83 -0.07 -51.53
CA GLU A 189 -21.25 1.04 -52.31
C GLU A 189 -22.29 2.09 -52.76
N ASN A 190 -23.57 1.83 -52.55
CA ASN A 190 -24.68 2.68 -53.08
C ASN A 190 -25.29 3.66 -52.06
N LEU A 191 -24.83 3.70 -50.80
CA LEU A 191 -25.26 4.74 -49.85
C LEU A 191 -24.45 6.02 -50.04
N PRO A 192 -25.08 7.23 -50.06
CA PRO A 192 -24.33 8.47 -50.17
C PRO A 192 -23.33 8.58 -49.04
N LYS A 193 -22.04 8.49 -49.39
CA LYS A 193 -20.94 8.59 -48.40
C LYS A 193 -21.06 9.93 -47.68
N ARG A 194 -21.52 9.91 -46.42
CA ARG A 194 -21.47 11.10 -45.56
C ARG A 194 -20.02 11.55 -45.51
N LYS A 195 -19.75 12.79 -45.89
CA LYS A 195 -18.41 13.39 -45.79
C LYS A 195 -18.05 13.52 -44.31
N TYR A 196 -17.25 12.59 -43.78
CA TYR A 196 -16.75 12.66 -42.42
C TYR A 196 -15.47 13.50 -42.38
N ASN A 197 -15.28 14.21 -41.26
CA ASN A 197 -14.02 14.92 -41.02
C ASN A 197 -12.85 13.94 -40.97
N CYS A 198 -11.95 13.98 -41.95
CA CYS A 198 -10.79 13.11 -42.09
C CYS A 198 -9.53 13.62 -41.35
N MET A 199 -9.60 14.79 -40.68
CA MET A 199 -8.45 15.32 -39.96
C MET A 199 -8.04 14.40 -38.82
N SER A 200 -6.73 14.12 -38.72
CA SER A 200 -6.15 13.48 -37.55
C SER A 200 -6.09 14.49 -36.40
N LEU A 201 -6.62 14.14 -35.25
CA LEU A 201 -6.61 14.98 -34.05
C LEU A 201 -5.71 14.41 -32.96
N LYS A 202 -4.67 13.65 -33.35
CA LYS A 202 -3.79 12.92 -32.44
C LYS A 202 -3.25 13.79 -31.29
N TYR A 203 -2.66 14.94 -31.61
CA TYR A 203 -2.09 15.84 -30.60
C TYR A 203 -3.17 16.51 -29.75
N PHE A 204 -4.23 16.99 -30.38
CA PHE A 204 -5.34 17.61 -29.67
C PHE A 204 -6.06 16.65 -28.71
N ALA A 205 -6.35 15.43 -29.17
CA ALA A 205 -6.96 14.39 -28.34
C ALA A 205 -6.08 14.05 -27.13
N ARG A 206 -4.75 13.99 -27.33
CA ARG A 206 -3.78 13.73 -26.27
C ARG A 206 -3.78 14.82 -25.21
N GLU A 207 -3.80 16.09 -25.60
CA GLU A 207 -3.83 17.20 -24.65
C GLU A 207 -5.17 17.27 -23.91
N CYS A 208 -6.28 16.94 -24.58
CA CYS A 208 -7.57 16.79 -23.90
C CYS A 208 -7.54 15.71 -22.82
N ASP A 209 -6.90 14.56 -23.06
CA ASP A 209 -6.71 13.50 -22.05
C ASP A 209 -5.80 13.97 -20.90
N ARG A 210 -4.68 14.63 -21.24
CA ARG A 210 -3.73 15.14 -20.27
C ARG A 210 -4.33 16.10 -19.24
N TYR A 211 -5.15 17.04 -19.73
CA TYR A 211 -5.78 18.05 -18.87
C TYR A 211 -7.18 17.68 -18.41
N GLY A 212 -7.66 16.46 -18.69
CA GLY A 212 -8.98 15.99 -18.28
C GLY A 212 -10.14 16.77 -18.91
N ILE A 213 -9.93 17.32 -20.11
CA ILE A 213 -10.95 18.08 -20.84
C ILE A 213 -12.00 17.11 -21.38
N SER A 214 -13.29 17.39 -21.16
CA SER A 214 -14.37 16.56 -21.70
C SER A 214 -14.43 16.61 -23.23
N ASP A 215 -15.02 15.59 -23.88
CA ASP A 215 -15.15 15.56 -25.35
C ASP A 215 -15.95 16.75 -25.88
N ARG A 216 -17.00 17.19 -25.14
CA ARG A 216 -17.80 18.37 -25.50
C ARG A 216 -17.00 19.67 -25.39
N ALA A 217 -16.32 19.87 -24.27
CA ALA A 217 -15.49 21.05 -24.07
C ALA A 217 -14.32 21.09 -25.06
N GLY A 218 -13.63 19.96 -25.25
CA GLY A 218 -12.55 19.85 -26.22
C GLY A 218 -13.03 20.18 -27.65
N ALA A 219 -14.15 19.61 -28.09
CA ALA A 219 -14.69 19.92 -29.42
C ALA A 219 -15.02 21.42 -29.58
N LYS A 220 -15.59 22.05 -28.55
CA LYS A 220 -15.92 23.51 -28.59
C LYS A 220 -14.62 24.35 -28.61
N ILE A 221 -13.62 24.04 -27.77
CA ILE A 221 -12.33 24.75 -27.75
C ILE A 221 -11.60 24.59 -29.08
N GLY A 222 -11.51 23.35 -29.59
CA GLY A 222 -10.88 23.09 -30.88
C GLY A 222 -11.57 23.82 -32.04
N ASN A 223 -12.89 23.85 -32.06
CA ASN A 223 -13.63 24.57 -33.08
C ASN A 223 -13.49 26.12 -32.98
N GLY A 224 -13.37 26.64 -31.74
CA GLY A 224 -13.00 28.05 -31.53
C GLY A 224 -11.66 28.39 -32.14
N LEU A 225 -10.64 27.61 -31.82
CA LEU A 225 -9.28 27.78 -32.36
C LEU A 225 -9.25 27.68 -33.89
N LEU A 226 -9.95 26.71 -34.51
CA LEU A 226 -10.03 26.56 -35.97
C LEU A 226 -10.67 27.77 -36.66
N LYS A 227 -11.69 28.38 -36.00
CA LYS A 227 -12.33 29.61 -36.51
C LYS A 227 -11.41 30.81 -36.39
N ASP A 228 -10.73 30.98 -35.25
CA ASP A 228 -9.82 32.12 -35.04
C ASP A 228 -8.62 32.06 -36.00
N MET A 229 -8.17 30.86 -36.37
CA MET A 229 -7.12 30.65 -37.37
C MET A 229 -7.61 30.75 -38.82
N GLY A 230 -8.91 30.99 -39.06
CA GLY A 230 -9.48 31.05 -40.39
C GLY A 230 -9.51 29.74 -41.17
N LEU A 231 -9.31 28.59 -40.48
CA LEU A 231 -9.26 27.26 -41.10
C LEU A 231 -10.64 26.68 -41.36
N VAL A 232 -11.66 27.24 -40.74
CA VAL A 232 -13.07 26.82 -40.85
C VAL A 232 -14.00 28.03 -40.89
N ASN A 233 -14.81 28.11 -41.96
CA ASN A 233 -15.89 29.12 -42.16
C ASN A 233 -17.25 28.54 -41.80
N LYS A 234 -18.30 29.38 -41.84
CA LYS A 234 -19.69 28.96 -41.54
C LYS A 234 -20.21 27.83 -42.45
N GLU A 235 -19.63 27.72 -43.64
CA GLU A 235 -20.02 26.73 -44.66
C GLU A 235 -19.27 25.39 -44.49
N ASP A 236 -18.18 25.36 -43.75
CA ASP A 236 -17.32 24.19 -43.54
C ASP A 236 -17.77 23.29 -42.38
N MET A 237 -19.07 22.98 -42.29
CA MET A 237 -19.62 22.15 -41.22
C MET A 237 -18.93 20.78 -41.11
N GLU A 238 -18.46 20.24 -42.21
CA GLU A 238 -17.76 18.94 -42.27
C GLU A 238 -16.37 18.97 -41.62
N LYS A 239 -15.73 20.14 -41.51
CA LYS A 239 -14.41 20.31 -40.88
C LYS A 239 -14.46 20.55 -39.38
N LEU A 240 -15.68 20.81 -38.83
CA LEU A 240 -15.85 21.00 -37.41
C LEU A 240 -15.61 19.70 -36.63
N ILE A 241 -14.99 19.85 -35.48
CA ILE A 241 -14.77 18.75 -34.54
C ILE A 241 -16.06 18.51 -33.76
N CYS A 242 -16.65 17.33 -33.90
CA CYS A 242 -17.75 16.91 -33.03
C CYS A 242 -17.21 16.07 -31.83
N PRO A 243 -17.95 16.03 -30.72
CA PRO A 243 -17.53 15.24 -29.54
C PRO A 243 -17.26 13.77 -29.88
N THR A 244 -18.09 13.17 -30.75
CA THR A 244 -17.91 11.77 -31.20
C THR A 244 -16.60 11.56 -32.00
N LYS A 245 -16.19 12.55 -32.84
CA LYS A 245 -14.90 12.49 -33.55
C LYS A 245 -13.74 12.52 -32.55
N LEU A 246 -13.78 13.44 -31.58
CA LEU A 246 -12.73 13.55 -30.55
C LEU A 246 -12.66 12.27 -29.71
N ARG A 247 -13.83 11.71 -29.32
CA ARG A 247 -13.89 10.43 -28.58
C ARG A 247 -13.27 9.28 -29.36
N ARG A 248 -13.54 9.17 -30.66
CA ARG A 248 -12.93 8.14 -31.53
C ARG A 248 -11.40 8.31 -31.62
N GLU A 249 -10.90 9.50 -31.77
CA GLU A 249 -9.44 9.75 -31.82
C GLU A 249 -8.78 9.41 -30.45
N ARG A 250 -9.42 9.77 -29.35
CA ARG A 250 -8.94 9.40 -28.00
C ARG A 250 -8.95 7.88 -27.78
N ARG A 251 -10.00 7.18 -28.23
CA ARG A 251 -10.08 5.71 -28.18
C ARG A 251 -9.00 5.07 -29.04
N LYS A 252 -8.86 5.49 -30.28
CA LYS A 252 -7.83 5.02 -31.22
C LYS A 252 -6.42 5.15 -30.61
N TRP A 253 -6.13 6.30 -30.02
CA TRP A 253 -4.84 6.52 -29.35
C TRP A 253 -4.62 5.57 -28.19
N GLY A 254 -5.63 5.34 -27.35
CA GLY A 254 -5.53 4.39 -26.23
C GLY A 254 -5.31 2.95 -26.66
N VAL A 255 -5.96 2.52 -27.75
CA VAL A 255 -5.76 1.16 -28.33
C VAL A 255 -4.35 1.00 -28.93
N ILE A 256 -3.80 2.03 -29.55
CA ILE A 256 -2.43 1.99 -30.07
C ILE A 256 -1.44 1.82 -28.91
N LEU A 257 -1.55 2.62 -27.85
CA LEU A 257 -0.66 2.52 -26.68
C LEU A 257 -0.75 1.15 -25.99
N GLU A 258 -1.95 0.60 -25.88
CA GLU A 258 -2.17 -0.72 -25.30
C GLU A 258 -1.52 -1.83 -26.17
N LYS A 259 -1.66 -1.75 -27.50
CA LYS A 259 -0.98 -2.69 -28.42
C LYS A 259 0.56 -2.57 -28.34
N GLU A 260 1.07 -1.35 -28.30
CA GLU A 260 2.51 -1.09 -28.16
C GLU A 260 3.04 -1.62 -26.82
N GLU A 261 2.30 -1.42 -25.74
CA GLU A 261 2.65 -1.94 -24.41
C GLU A 261 2.62 -3.48 -24.39
N ASN A 262 1.55 -4.10 -24.91
CA ASN A 262 1.43 -5.55 -24.95
C ASN A 262 2.48 -6.24 -25.85
N ALA A 263 2.99 -5.57 -26.85
CA ALA A 263 4.04 -6.11 -27.73
C ALA A 263 5.44 -6.10 -27.11
N LEU A 264 5.60 -5.46 -25.95
CA LEU A 264 6.91 -5.35 -25.31
C LEU A 264 7.24 -6.63 -24.54
N GLN A 265 8.43 -7.14 -24.77
CA GLN A 265 9.01 -8.15 -23.92
C GLN A 265 9.31 -7.52 -22.55
N LEU A 266 8.74 -8.07 -21.50
CA LEU A 266 8.97 -7.58 -20.14
C LEU A 266 10.29 -8.12 -19.59
N PRO A 267 11.05 -7.31 -18.85
CA PRO A 267 12.24 -7.77 -18.15
C PRO A 267 11.88 -8.70 -16.99
N GLN A 268 12.87 -9.36 -16.45
CA GLN A 268 12.74 -10.40 -15.41
C GLN A 268 12.36 -9.87 -14.02
N ALA A 269 12.08 -8.58 -13.88
CA ALA A 269 11.79 -7.96 -12.59
C ALA A 269 10.45 -7.21 -12.62
N LEU A 270 9.58 -7.53 -11.69
CA LEU A 270 8.31 -6.84 -11.47
C LEU A 270 8.27 -6.22 -10.07
N TYR A 271 7.78 -4.99 -10.00
CA TYR A 271 7.62 -4.27 -8.73
C TYR A 271 6.19 -3.79 -8.59
N THR A 272 5.66 -3.87 -7.37
CA THR A 272 4.31 -3.41 -7.05
C THR A 272 4.23 -2.77 -5.66
N ASP A 273 3.27 -1.87 -5.49
CA ASP A 273 2.95 -1.21 -4.23
C ASP A 273 1.45 -0.91 -4.21
N GLY A 274 0.80 -1.08 -3.06
CA GLY A 274 -0.63 -1.02 -2.93
C GLY A 274 -1.16 0.26 -2.30
N LYS A 275 -2.33 0.70 -2.75
CA LYS A 275 -3.06 1.80 -2.12
C LYS A 275 -4.56 1.65 -2.24
N LYS A 276 -5.27 1.94 -1.15
CA LYS A 276 -6.74 2.11 -1.15
C LYS A 276 -7.13 3.42 -1.81
N VAL A 277 -7.94 3.32 -2.87
CA VAL A 277 -8.33 4.46 -3.70
C VAL A 277 -9.84 4.48 -3.90
N PRO A 278 -10.50 5.66 -3.76
CA PRO A 278 -11.88 5.82 -4.22
C PRO A 278 -11.97 5.51 -5.70
N THR A 279 -12.78 4.53 -6.07
CA THR A 279 -12.84 3.96 -7.42
C THR A 279 -14.26 4.01 -7.95
N LEU A 280 -14.42 4.48 -9.17
CA LEU A 280 -15.71 4.46 -9.87
C LEU A 280 -15.98 3.03 -10.36
N VAL A 281 -17.04 2.42 -9.81
CA VAL A 281 -17.44 1.04 -10.16
C VAL A 281 -18.85 1.08 -10.75
N ARG A 282 -19.03 0.34 -11.85
CA ARG A 282 -20.36 0.16 -12.44
C ARG A 282 -21.07 -0.99 -11.71
N GLN A 283 -22.15 -0.67 -11.02
CA GLN A 283 -22.93 -1.64 -10.29
C GLN A 283 -24.30 -1.84 -10.99
N THR A 284 -24.61 -3.09 -11.34
CA THR A 284 -25.91 -3.46 -11.87
C THR A 284 -26.80 -3.97 -10.73
N VAL A 285 -27.89 -3.25 -10.48
CA VAL A 285 -28.87 -3.62 -9.47
C VAL A 285 -30.09 -4.22 -10.18
N HIS A 286 -30.44 -5.42 -9.79
CA HIS A 286 -31.63 -6.12 -10.27
C HIS A 286 -32.81 -5.85 -9.33
N THR A 287 -33.74 -4.97 -9.77
CA THR A 287 -34.93 -4.62 -9.00
C THR A 287 -36.15 -5.35 -9.56
N LYS A 288 -36.92 -6.03 -8.71
CA LYS A 288 -38.20 -6.60 -9.08
C LYS A 288 -39.25 -5.51 -9.08
N VAL A 289 -39.74 -5.14 -10.25
CA VAL A 289 -40.81 -4.17 -10.41
C VAL A 289 -42.12 -4.91 -10.66
N GLN A 290 -43.17 -4.52 -9.95
CA GLN A 290 -44.51 -5.07 -10.15
C GLN A 290 -45.11 -4.52 -11.46
N VAL A 291 -45.54 -5.42 -12.33
CA VAL A 291 -46.17 -5.06 -13.59
C VAL A 291 -47.59 -5.64 -13.63
N PRO A 292 -48.55 -4.98 -14.32
CA PRO A 292 -49.89 -5.54 -14.49
C PRO A 292 -49.84 -6.89 -15.24
N GLY A 293 -50.27 -7.96 -14.57
CA GLY A 293 -50.37 -9.28 -15.21
C GLY A 293 -51.62 -9.40 -16.11
N LYS A 294 -51.53 -10.24 -17.14
CA LYS A 294 -52.59 -10.47 -18.11
C LYS A 294 -53.93 -11.00 -17.50
N THR A 295 -53.91 -11.47 -16.26
CA THR A 295 -55.04 -12.06 -15.56
C THR A 295 -55.47 -11.30 -14.31
N GLY A 296 -55.12 -10.01 -14.19
CA GLY A 296 -55.44 -9.20 -13.00
C GLY A 296 -54.61 -9.55 -11.73
N LYS A 297 -53.75 -10.57 -11.79
CA LYS A 297 -52.80 -10.86 -10.69
C LYS A 297 -51.48 -10.13 -10.92
N ALA A 298 -50.89 -9.58 -9.85
CA ALA A 298 -49.63 -8.88 -9.92
C ALA A 298 -48.53 -9.82 -10.48
N ALA A 299 -47.89 -9.43 -11.55
CA ALA A 299 -46.68 -10.07 -12.09
C ALA A 299 -45.46 -9.24 -11.73
N TYR A 300 -44.30 -9.88 -11.55
CA TYR A 300 -43.04 -9.19 -11.24
C TYR A 300 -42.07 -9.34 -12.41
N ARG A 301 -41.55 -8.22 -12.88
CA ARG A 301 -40.46 -8.20 -13.86
C ARG A 301 -39.16 -7.76 -13.19
N THR A 302 -38.09 -8.49 -13.41
CA THR A 302 -36.77 -8.05 -12.99
C THR A 302 -36.25 -7.00 -13.97
N VAL A 303 -36.02 -5.81 -13.51
CA VAL A 303 -35.38 -4.72 -14.28
C VAL A 303 -33.98 -4.54 -13.77
N ALA A 304 -33.01 -4.65 -14.67
CA ALA A 304 -31.61 -4.34 -14.38
C ALA A 304 -31.39 -2.83 -14.58
N SER A 305 -30.99 -2.14 -13.53
CA SER A 305 -30.55 -0.75 -13.62
C SER A 305 -29.03 -0.71 -13.30
N THR A 306 -28.27 -0.01 -14.16
CA THR A 306 -26.83 0.14 -13.97
C THR A 306 -26.55 1.54 -13.46
N SER A 307 -25.88 1.64 -12.33
CA SER A 307 -25.45 2.91 -11.75
C SER A 307 -23.95 2.90 -11.49
N ASN A 308 -23.33 4.07 -11.56
CA ASN A 308 -21.93 4.24 -11.16
C ASN A 308 -21.88 4.63 -9.68
N VAL A 309 -21.10 3.86 -8.91
CA VAL A 309 -20.93 4.06 -7.47
C VAL A 309 -19.44 4.23 -7.18
N LEU A 310 -19.12 5.13 -6.25
CA LEU A 310 -17.75 5.31 -5.79
C LEU A 310 -17.50 4.38 -4.60
N LEU A 311 -16.67 3.37 -4.78
CA LEU A 311 -16.24 2.43 -3.75
C LEU A 311 -14.75 2.63 -3.45
N VAL A 312 -14.31 2.17 -2.29
CA VAL A 312 -12.87 2.15 -1.96
C VAL A 312 -12.33 0.76 -2.28
N GLU A 313 -11.44 0.70 -3.27
CA GLU A 313 -10.78 -0.53 -3.70
C GLU A 313 -9.28 -0.47 -3.47
N ASP A 314 -8.64 -1.63 -3.31
CA ASP A 314 -7.19 -1.74 -3.27
C ASP A 314 -6.65 -1.79 -4.71
N HIS A 315 -5.71 -0.91 -5.04
CA HIS A 315 -5.05 -0.85 -6.33
C HIS A 315 -3.55 -1.10 -6.18
N TYR A 316 -3.02 -2.00 -6.99
CA TYR A 316 -1.60 -2.35 -7.05
C TYR A 316 -1.08 -2.16 -8.48
N PRO A 317 -0.53 -0.99 -8.84
CA PRO A 317 0.16 -0.85 -10.11
C PRO A 317 1.40 -1.75 -10.14
N VAL A 318 1.61 -2.40 -11.28
CA VAL A 318 2.75 -3.26 -11.56
C VAL A 318 3.64 -2.57 -12.57
N ILE A 319 4.93 -2.50 -12.25
CA ILE A 319 5.96 -2.01 -13.17
C ILE A 319 6.98 -3.09 -13.46
N ALA A 320 7.55 -3.02 -14.64
CA ALA A 320 8.72 -3.78 -15.03
C ALA A 320 9.99 -2.94 -14.81
N GLU A 321 10.97 -3.49 -14.12
CA GLU A 321 12.30 -2.89 -13.91
C GLU A 321 13.37 -3.70 -14.69
N VAL A 322 14.35 -3.08 -15.30
CA VAL A 322 14.86 -1.72 -15.10
C VAL A 322 14.06 -0.73 -15.97
N GLY A 323 13.85 0.51 -15.46
CA GLY A 323 13.26 1.60 -16.24
C GLY A 323 11.87 2.04 -15.77
N GLY A 324 11.28 1.39 -14.76
CA GLY A 324 10.02 1.79 -14.14
C GLY A 324 8.81 1.78 -15.08
N LYS A 325 8.77 0.80 -16.01
CA LYS A 325 7.77 0.75 -17.06
C LYS A 325 6.45 0.18 -16.54
N TYR A 326 5.38 0.92 -16.71
CA TYR A 326 4.04 0.46 -16.33
C TYR A 326 3.62 -0.76 -17.17
N VAL A 327 3.18 -1.82 -16.50
CA VAL A 327 2.65 -3.05 -17.10
C VAL A 327 1.14 -3.09 -16.95
N THR A 328 0.65 -3.01 -15.72
CA THR A 328 -0.76 -3.11 -15.41
C THR A 328 -1.07 -2.53 -14.03
N HIS A 329 -2.33 -2.60 -13.61
CA HIS A 329 -2.74 -2.38 -12.22
C HIS A 329 -3.71 -3.49 -11.81
N LEU A 330 -3.47 -4.05 -10.63
CA LEU A 330 -4.26 -5.13 -10.06
C LEU A 330 -5.30 -4.54 -9.09
N THR A 331 -6.42 -5.22 -8.97
CA THR A 331 -7.51 -4.84 -8.05
C THR A 331 -8.04 -6.10 -7.37
N PRO A 332 -7.26 -6.74 -6.48
CA PRO A 332 -7.63 -8.00 -5.86
C PRO A 332 -8.94 -7.86 -5.05
N GLU A 333 -9.80 -8.84 -5.17
CA GLU A 333 -11.10 -8.87 -4.46
C GLU A 333 -10.95 -8.84 -2.94
N GLN A 334 -9.81 -9.30 -2.43
CA GLN A 334 -9.47 -9.32 -1.01
C GLN A 334 -8.05 -8.80 -0.80
N GLY A 335 -7.85 -7.99 0.23
CA GLY A 335 -6.54 -7.46 0.62
C GLY A 335 -5.64 -8.52 1.30
N THR A 336 -5.55 -9.73 0.74
CA THR A 336 -4.71 -10.83 1.25
C THR A 336 -3.54 -11.10 0.32
N GLY A 337 -2.41 -11.56 0.88
CA GLY A 337 -1.24 -11.90 0.07
C GLY A 337 -1.53 -12.96 -1.00
N ARG A 338 -2.38 -13.94 -0.71
CA ARG A 338 -2.77 -14.97 -1.67
C ARG A 338 -3.59 -14.40 -2.84
N ALA A 339 -4.53 -13.50 -2.58
CA ALA A 339 -5.33 -12.88 -3.65
C ALA A 339 -4.45 -12.01 -4.56
N LEU A 340 -3.57 -11.22 -3.96
CA LEU A 340 -2.60 -10.40 -4.70
C LEU A 340 -1.63 -11.27 -5.52
N ALA A 341 -1.10 -12.35 -4.93
CA ALA A 341 -0.20 -13.28 -5.60
C ALA A 341 -0.85 -13.94 -6.83
N LYS A 342 -2.13 -14.31 -6.72
CA LYS A 342 -2.86 -14.89 -7.85
C LYS A 342 -2.88 -13.94 -9.05
N GLU A 343 -3.26 -12.67 -8.84
CA GLU A 343 -3.28 -11.68 -9.92
C GLU A 343 -1.88 -11.41 -10.49
N ILE A 344 -0.84 -11.39 -9.65
CA ILE A 344 0.55 -11.26 -10.12
C ILE A 344 0.96 -12.45 -11.00
N VAL A 345 0.64 -13.67 -10.57
CA VAL A 345 0.93 -14.90 -11.32
C VAL A 345 0.16 -14.93 -12.65
N ASP A 346 -1.08 -14.47 -12.65
CA ASP A 346 -1.87 -14.37 -13.88
C ASP A 346 -1.17 -13.40 -14.88
N VAL A 347 -0.70 -12.23 -14.44
CA VAL A 347 0.08 -11.31 -15.28
C VAL A 347 1.37 -11.94 -15.78
N ILE A 348 2.13 -12.64 -14.92
CA ILE A 348 3.37 -13.31 -15.29
C ILE A 348 3.12 -14.32 -16.41
N ARG A 349 2.06 -15.12 -16.29
CA ARG A 349 1.67 -16.16 -17.28
C ARG A 349 1.14 -15.53 -18.56
N GLU A 350 0.23 -14.58 -18.48
CA GLU A 350 -0.35 -13.89 -19.65
C GLU A 350 0.71 -13.15 -20.48
N ARG A 351 1.71 -12.57 -19.81
CA ARG A 351 2.79 -11.81 -20.47
C ARG A 351 4.03 -12.66 -20.71
N ASN A 352 4.01 -13.95 -20.38
CA ASN A 352 5.13 -14.90 -20.52
C ASN A 352 6.45 -14.33 -19.95
N VAL A 353 6.41 -13.81 -18.71
CA VAL A 353 7.57 -13.22 -18.03
C VAL A 353 8.39 -14.32 -17.38
N ASP A 354 9.67 -14.42 -17.69
CA ASP A 354 10.63 -15.18 -16.91
C ASP A 354 11.01 -14.39 -15.67
N ILE A 355 10.17 -14.47 -14.63
CA ILE A 355 10.32 -13.66 -13.41
C ILE A 355 11.50 -14.14 -12.58
N ARG A 356 12.40 -13.23 -12.20
CA ARG A 356 13.55 -13.49 -11.33
C ARG A 356 13.57 -12.59 -10.11
N VAL A 357 12.97 -11.43 -10.20
CA VAL A 357 12.98 -10.42 -9.13
C VAL A 357 11.57 -9.94 -8.87
N LEU A 358 11.17 -9.93 -7.60
CA LEU A 358 9.89 -9.36 -7.18
C LEU A 358 10.10 -8.30 -6.10
N GLY A 359 9.72 -7.06 -6.42
CA GLY A 359 9.89 -5.89 -5.56
C GLY A 359 8.58 -5.44 -4.92
N MET A 360 8.56 -5.31 -3.59
CA MET A 360 7.39 -4.89 -2.83
C MET A 360 7.76 -4.05 -1.60
N ASP A 361 6.76 -3.49 -0.93
CA ASP A 361 6.94 -2.92 0.40
C ASP A 361 7.05 -4.01 1.48
N GLY A 362 7.52 -3.61 2.69
CA GLY A 362 7.78 -4.51 3.81
C GLY A 362 6.54 -4.87 4.64
N CYS A 363 5.31 -4.65 4.16
CA CYS A 363 4.13 -5.01 4.94
C CYS A 363 3.92 -6.54 5.00
N SER A 364 3.30 -7.03 6.06
CA SER A 364 3.10 -8.47 6.29
C SER A 364 2.23 -9.16 5.24
N VAL A 365 1.39 -8.41 4.52
CA VAL A 365 0.62 -8.94 3.38
C VAL A 365 1.56 -9.36 2.25
N ASN A 366 2.66 -8.64 2.05
CA ASN A 366 3.64 -8.92 1.02
C ASN A 366 4.72 -9.91 1.48
N THR A 367 5.26 -9.72 2.69
CA THR A 367 6.47 -10.41 3.17
C THR A 367 6.22 -11.53 4.16
N GLY A 368 4.96 -11.81 4.52
CA GLY A 368 4.63 -12.87 5.47
C GLY A 368 5.13 -14.24 5.01
N ILE A 369 5.91 -14.92 5.85
CA ILE A 369 6.63 -16.16 5.53
C ILE A 369 5.74 -17.33 5.08
N HIS A 370 4.46 -17.36 5.47
CA HIS A 370 3.52 -18.42 5.10
C HIS A 370 2.53 -18.01 4.01
N ASN A 371 1.96 -16.81 4.11
CA ASN A 371 0.84 -16.34 3.28
C ASN A 371 1.10 -14.96 2.66
N GLY A 372 2.32 -14.45 2.73
CA GLY A 372 2.69 -13.21 2.05
C GLY A 372 2.62 -13.36 0.52
N ALA A 373 2.41 -12.25 -0.17
CA ALA A 373 2.24 -12.26 -1.61
C ALA A 373 3.47 -12.86 -2.33
N ILE A 374 4.69 -12.49 -1.93
CA ILE A 374 5.92 -13.03 -2.55
C ILE A 374 5.98 -14.54 -2.37
N ARG A 375 5.77 -15.02 -1.13
CA ARG A 375 5.76 -16.46 -0.85
C ARG A 375 4.71 -17.21 -1.67
N MET A 376 3.52 -16.65 -1.80
CA MET A 376 2.45 -17.27 -2.59
C MET A 376 2.76 -17.26 -4.08
N VAL A 377 3.43 -16.24 -4.61
CA VAL A 377 3.92 -16.23 -6.00
C VAL A 377 4.90 -17.36 -6.21
N GLU A 378 5.90 -17.53 -5.35
CA GLU A 378 6.87 -18.64 -5.43
C GLU A 378 6.20 -20.01 -5.42
N VAL A 379 5.25 -20.23 -4.50
CA VAL A 379 4.49 -21.49 -4.40
C VAL A 379 3.67 -21.74 -5.67
N MET A 380 2.99 -20.72 -6.23
CA MET A 380 2.15 -20.89 -7.42
C MET A 380 2.95 -21.08 -8.71
N LEU A 381 4.17 -20.56 -8.77
CA LEU A 381 5.08 -20.72 -9.89
C LEU A 381 5.97 -21.96 -9.77
N GLY A 382 6.16 -22.48 -8.55
CA GLY A 382 7.08 -23.58 -8.28
C GLY A 382 8.56 -23.17 -8.38
N GLN A 383 8.87 -21.89 -8.23
CA GLN A 383 10.23 -21.35 -8.30
C GLN A 383 10.45 -20.24 -7.28
N VAL A 384 11.68 -20.04 -6.85
CA VAL A 384 12.08 -18.92 -6.00
C VAL A 384 12.32 -17.66 -6.83
N VAL A 385 12.11 -16.50 -6.23
CA VAL A 385 12.43 -15.19 -6.81
C VAL A 385 13.31 -14.40 -5.87
N GLN A 386 14.12 -13.50 -6.41
CA GLN A 386 14.90 -12.57 -5.60
C GLN A 386 13.97 -11.55 -4.96
N HIS A 387 13.95 -11.52 -3.63
CA HIS A 387 13.13 -10.57 -2.88
C HIS A 387 13.79 -9.19 -2.85
N VAL A 388 13.04 -8.17 -3.27
CA VAL A 388 13.44 -6.78 -3.11
C VAL A 388 12.42 -6.07 -2.23
N ILE A 389 12.76 -5.88 -0.97
CA ILE A 389 11.91 -5.16 -0.02
C ILE A 389 12.37 -3.72 0.11
N CYS A 390 11.43 -2.78 -0.03
CA CYS A 390 11.71 -1.35 -0.08
C CYS A 390 12.61 -0.86 1.07
N GLY A 391 13.87 -0.54 0.77
CA GLY A 391 14.82 -0.07 1.78
C GLY A 391 14.50 1.32 2.32
N LEU A 392 13.85 2.18 1.54
CA LEU A 392 13.40 3.49 2.02
C LEU A 392 12.34 3.37 3.10
N GLN A 393 11.44 2.40 3.00
CA GLN A 393 10.43 2.16 4.02
C GLN A 393 11.06 1.74 5.36
N LEU A 394 12.14 0.98 5.32
CA LEU A 394 12.89 0.57 6.52
C LEU A 394 13.36 1.80 7.32
N VAL A 395 13.94 2.79 6.63
CA VAL A 395 14.38 4.05 7.25
C VAL A 395 13.20 4.81 7.86
N GLU A 396 12.06 4.82 7.18
CA GLU A 396 10.85 5.50 7.63
C GLU A 396 10.24 4.84 8.88
N LEU A 397 10.26 3.50 8.93
CA LEU A 397 9.80 2.75 10.10
C LEU A 397 10.66 3.02 11.33
N MET A 398 11.99 3.10 11.20
CA MET A 398 12.86 3.46 12.32
C MET A 398 12.51 4.83 12.88
N PHE A 399 12.35 5.85 12.03
CA PHE A 399 11.99 7.20 12.49
C PHE A 399 10.60 7.23 13.14
N TRP A 400 9.63 6.53 12.57
CA TRP A 400 8.30 6.40 13.16
C TRP A 400 8.34 5.85 14.59
N HIS A 401 9.05 4.74 14.79
CA HIS A 401 9.15 4.11 16.10
C HIS A 401 9.89 5.01 17.11
N ILE A 402 10.97 5.68 16.71
CA ILE A 402 11.67 6.65 17.56
C ILE A 402 10.74 7.81 17.94
N LEU A 403 9.98 8.35 16.99
CA LEU A 403 9.02 9.42 17.25
C LEU A 403 7.93 8.96 18.22
N ALA A 404 7.40 7.76 18.02
CA ALA A 404 6.37 7.19 18.89
C ALA A 404 6.85 6.99 20.34
N VAL A 405 8.08 6.54 20.54
CA VAL A 405 8.68 6.37 21.87
C VAL A 405 9.03 7.71 22.51
N THR A 406 9.51 8.67 21.73
CA THR A 406 9.97 9.97 22.25
C THR A 406 8.82 10.93 22.54
N ASP A 407 7.82 10.99 21.66
CA ASP A 407 6.77 12.02 21.71
C ASP A 407 5.37 11.47 21.96
N GLY A 408 5.13 10.21 21.71
CA GLY A 408 3.83 9.56 21.94
C GLY A 408 3.35 8.76 20.72
N VAL A 409 2.44 7.85 20.98
CA VAL A 409 1.90 6.94 19.96
C VAL A 409 1.23 7.72 18.83
N THR A 410 1.56 7.37 17.61
CA THR A 410 0.96 7.94 16.40
C THR A 410 0.36 6.86 15.50
N LYS A 411 -0.72 7.19 14.80
CA LYS A 411 -1.39 6.31 13.82
C LYS A 411 -0.95 6.57 12.37
N GLY A 412 -0.05 7.50 12.17
CA GLY A 412 0.45 7.91 10.87
C GLY A 412 1.12 9.27 10.92
N PRO A 413 1.79 9.70 9.83
CA PRO A 413 2.54 10.93 9.81
C PRO A 413 1.69 12.20 9.99
N ASP A 414 0.38 12.12 9.80
CA ASP A 414 -0.60 13.20 9.96
C ASP A 414 -1.36 13.16 11.30
N ARG A 415 -1.14 12.14 12.13
CA ARG A 415 -1.90 11.88 13.38
C ARG A 415 -1.00 11.78 14.59
N LEU A 416 -0.21 12.84 14.78
CA LEU A 416 0.73 12.95 15.88
C LEU A 416 0.02 13.48 17.13
N SER A 417 0.15 12.78 18.27
CA SER A 417 -0.54 13.09 19.52
C SER A 417 0.35 13.71 20.59
N GLY A 418 1.67 13.65 20.42
CA GLY A 418 2.63 14.13 21.40
C GLY A 418 2.81 15.64 21.42
N PRO A 419 3.48 16.18 22.46
CA PRO A 419 3.68 17.61 22.62
C PRO A 419 4.51 18.26 21.49
N VAL A 420 5.45 17.54 20.87
CA VAL A 420 6.15 18.03 19.67
C VAL A 420 5.23 17.86 18.45
N GLY A 421 4.70 16.67 18.25
CA GLY A 421 3.89 16.32 17.09
C GLY A 421 2.67 17.22 16.90
N SER A 422 1.99 17.60 17.99
CA SER A 422 0.84 18.50 17.96
C SER A 422 1.17 19.89 17.40
N THR A 423 2.43 20.32 17.48
CA THR A 423 2.89 21.63 16.95
C THR A 423 3.30 21.57 15.47
N LEU A 424 3.41 20.38 14.88
CA LEU A 424 3.88 20.22 13.51
C LEU A 424 2.79 20.45 12.44
N ASN A 425 1.51 20.44 12.81
CA ASN A 425 0.37 20.60 11.89
C ASN A 425 0.07 22.05 11.50
N THR A 426 0.80 23.03 12.07
CA THR A 426 0.66 24.44 11.77
C THR A 426 1.58 24.88 10.63
N ASN A 427 1.42 26.12 10.14
CA ASN A 427 2.30 26.72 9.14
C ASN A 427 3.63 27.20 9.78
N ILE A 428 4.35 26.27 10.40
CA ILE A 428 5.58 26.57 11.16
C ILE A 428 6.61 27.40 10.36
N TRP A 429 6.63 27.23 9.05
CA TRP A 429 7.58 27.92 8.17
C TRP A 429 7.31 29.43 8.07
N GLU A 430 6.14 29.91 8.47
CA GLU A 430 5.79 31.34 8.54
C GLU A 430 6.29 31.98 9.83
N GLU A 431 6.64 31.20 10.85
CA GLU A 431 7.22 31.72 12.10
C GLU A 431 8.66 32.19 11.86
N PRO A 432 9.11 33.25 12.59
CA PRO A 432 10.47 33.75 12.43
C PRO A 432 11.51 32.73 12.89
N VAL A 433 12.59 32.62 12.13
CA VAL A 433 13.76 31.83 12.54
C VAL A 433 14.40 32.52 13.76
N VAL A 434 14.73 31.74 14.77
CA VAL A 434 15.43 32.20 15.97
C VAL A 434 16.87 31.69 15.95
N ALA A 435 17.74 32.28 16.75
CA ALA A 435 19.07 31.74 16.96
C ALA A 435 18.96 30.33 17.53
N PHE A 436 19.53 29.35 16.84
CA PHE A 436 19.55 27.95 17.22
C PHE A 436 20.99 27.41 17.28
N LEU A 437 21.21 26.40 18.08
CA LEU A 437 22.50 25.74 18.17
C LEU A 437 22.66 24.70 17.02
N PRO A 438 23.84 24.64 16.40
CA PRO A 438 24.10 23.56 15.43
C PRO A 438 24.02 22.20 16.11
N ILE A 439 23.46 21.23 15.40
CA ILE A 439 23.44 19.82 15.80
C ILE A 439 24.29 19.04 14.80
N PRO A 440 25.42 18.43 15.24
CA PRO A 440 26.19 17.55 14.38
C PRO A 440 25.33 16.37 13.89
N GLY A 441 25.39 16.11 12.60
CA GLY A 441 24.65 15.04 11.93
C GLY A 441 25.53 14.38 10.87
N ASN A 442 25.02 13.33 10.28
CA ASN A 442 25.72 12.47 9.30
C ASN A 442 25.11 12.61 7.88
N VAL A 443 24.40 13.70 7.62
CA VAL A 443 23.83 13.92 6.28
C VAL A 443 24.95 14.23 5.31
N PRO A 444 25.18 13.35 4.30
CA PRO A 444 26.30 13.49 3.38
C PRO A 444 26.09 14.67 2.41
N GLU A 445 27.17 15.14 1.81
CA GLU A 445 27.08 15.93 0.61
C GLU A 445 26.61 15.04 -0.56
N LEU A 446 25.55 15.49 -1.24
CA LEU A 446 24.93 14.69 -2.30
C LEU A 446 25.51 15.06 -3.67
N PRO A 447 25.73 14.07 -4.57
CA PRO A 447 26.05 14.34 -5.94
C PRO A 447 25.00 15.22 -6.63
N GLU A 448 25.42 16.06 -7.56
CA GLU A 448 24.55 17.04 -8.22
C GLU A 448 23.37 16.38 -8.96
N GLU A 449 23.59 15.22 -9.56
CA GLU A 449 22.56 14.43 -10.23
C GLU A 449 21.49 13.97 -9.25
N VAL A 450 21.88 13.51 -8.07
CA VAL A 450 20.95 13.10 -7.00
C VAL A 450 20.15 14.30 -6.53
N VAL A 451 20.79 15.46 -6.31
CA VAL A 451 20.09 16.70 -5.90
C VAL A 451 19.09 17.14 -6.96
N LYS A 452 19.41 17.00 -8.27
CA LYS A 452 18.48 17.33 -9.36
C LYS A 452 17.23 16.45 -9.34
N ASP A 453 17.36 15.15 -9.02
CA ASP A 453 16.24 14.19 -8.97
C ASP A 453 15.38 14.29 -7.70
N LEU A 454 15.85 14.98 -6.67
CA LEU A 454 15.07 15.16 -5.44
C LEU A 454 13.78 15.95 -5.71
N SER A 455 12.66 15.49 -5.15
CA SER A 455 11.43 16.26 -5.11
C SER A 455 11.60 17.53 -4.27
N ARG A 456 10.64 18.47 -4.35
CA ARG A 456 10.65 19.71 -3.58
C ARG A 456 10.83 19.46 -2.08
N ASP A 457 10.04 18.54 -1.52
CA ASP A 457 10.08 18.26 -0.07
C ASP A 457 11.39 17.57 0.34
N GLN A 458 11.96 16.73 -0.53
CA GLN A 458 13.26 16.12 -0.32
C GLN A 458 14.39 17.15 -0.35
N LYS A 459 14.35 18.11 -1.29
CA LYS A 459 15.29 19.23 -1.36
C LYS A 459 15.19 20.10 -0.11
N LEU A 460 13.97 20.38 0.36
CA LEU A 460 13.77 21.12 1.61
C LEU A 460 14.41 20.38 2.78
N GLY A 461 14.17 19.06 2.89
CA GLY A 461 14.77 18.21 3.93
C GLY A 461 16.29 18.27 3.94
N TYR A 462 16.90 18.11 2.77
CA TYR A 462 18.35 18.20 2.61
C TYR A 462 18.90 19.55 3.06
N ARG A 463 18.29 20.65 2.61
CA ARG A 463 18.73 22.01 2.94
C ARG A 463 18.52 22.36 4.42
N TYR A 464 17.40 21.95 5.04
CA TYR A 464 17.20 22.11 6.47
C TYR A 464 18.24 21.33 7.28
N ALA A 465 18.58 20.11 6.86
CA ALA A 465 19.62 19.31 7.52
C ALA A 465 20.99 20.03 7.47
N GLN A 466 21.39 20.53 6.31
CA GLN A 466 22.61 21.31 6.15
C GLN A 466 22.60 22.59 7.02
N ALA A 467 21.47 23.33 7.02
CA ALA A 467 21.33 24.53 7.82
C ALA A 467 21.50 24.27 9.33
N ILE A 468 20.93 23.17 9.83
CA ILE A 468 21.07 22.82 11.26
C ILE A 468 22.47 22.31 11.58
N GLN A 469 23.10 21.55 10.69
CA GLN A 469 24.47 21.07 10.89
C GLN A 469 25.48 22.24 10.94
N THR A 470 25.29 23.26 10.11
CA THR A 470 26.16 24.44 10.03
C THR A 470 25.79 25.53 11.04
N GLY A 471 24.56 25.53 11.58
CA GLY A 471 24.04 26.60 12.44
C GLY A 471 23.60 27.85 11.68
N VAL A 472 23.58 27.82 10.34
CA VAL A 472 23.24 28.97 9.49
C VAL A 472 22.03 28.65 8.63
N MET A 473 20.97 29.45 8.78
CA MET A 473 19.76 29.33 7.96
C MET A 473 19.88 30.21 6.71
N PRO A 474 19.88 29.65 5.48
CA PRO A 474 19.87 30.46 4.27
C PRO A 474 18.58 31.28 4.12
N ASP A 475 18.69 32.52 3.69
CA ASP A 475 17.56 33.46 3.57
C ASP A 475 16.48 32.93 2.62
N ASP A 476 16.86 32.29 1.53
CA ASP A 476 15.95 31.74 0.54
C ASP A 476 15.22 30.48 1.04
N LEU A 477 15.64 29.87 2.14
CA LEU A 477 14.97 28.76 2.80
C LEU A 477 13.90 29.24 3.80
N VAL A 478 14.03 30.47 4.31
CA VAL A 478 13.08 31.07 5.24
C VAL A 478 11.73 31.28 4.55
N GLY A 479 10.64 30.87 5.20
CA GLY A 479 9.28 31.04 4.66
C GLY A 479 8.88 30.07 3.55
N GLN A 480 9.76 29.17 3.11
CA GLN A 480 9.38 28.15 2.14
C GLN A 480 8.37 27.17 2.73
N ALA A 481 7.18 27.11 2.12
CA ALA A 481 6.11 26.21 2.56
C ALA A 481 6.52 24.73 2.46
N ILE A 482 6.30 23.99 3.54
CA ILE A 482 6.52 22.56 3.64
C ILE A 482 5.21 21.84 3.27
N GLY A 483 5.30 20.77 2.50
CA GLY A 483 4.14 20.01 2.06
C GLY A 483 3.28 19.47 3.21
N PRO A 484 2.04 19.02 2.92
CA PRO A 484 1.15 18.44 3.92
C PRO A 484 1.68 17.08 4.40
N MET A 485 1.42 16.76 5.67
CA MET A 485 1.77 15.46 6.27
C MET A 485 0.75 14.34 5.91
N ILE A 486 0.18 14.37 4.71
CA ILE A 486 -0.89 13.44 4.29
C ILE A 486 -0.31 12.23 3.54
N THR A 487 0.95 12.29 3.16
CA THR A 487 1.57 11.26 2.32
C THR A 487 2.00 10.06 3.16
N SER A 488 2.11 8.91 2.52
CA SER A 488 2.61 7.67 3.12
C SER A 488 4.05 7.74 3.63
N ARG A 489 4.75 8.86 3.42
CA ARG A 489 6.15 9.03 3.80
C ARG A 489 6.34 10.02 4.95
N TRP A 490 7.24 9.66 5.85
CA TRP A 490 7.61 10.47 7.02
C TRP A 490 8.53 11.65 6.71
N ASN A 491 8.94 11.82 5.46
CA ASN A 491 9.85 12.88 5.02
C ASN A 491 9.35 14.28 5.43
N THR A 492 8.09 14.62 5.12
CA THR A 492 7.49 15.90 5.50
C THR A 492 7.43 16.10 7.02
N THR A 493 7.19 15.04 7.78
CA THR A 493 7.22 15.08 9.25
C THR A 493 8.63 15.38 9.75
N ALA A 494 9.66 14.72 9.21
CA ALA A 494 11.06 14.98 9.55
C ALA A 494 11.48 16.42 9.22
N VAL A 495 11.08 16.94 8.05
CA VAL A 495 11.32 18.36 7.68
C VAL A 495 10.64 19.31 8.65
N ARG A 496 9.41 19.02 9.07
CA ARG A 496 8.68 19.86 10.04
C ARG A 496 9.29 19.81 11.44
N VAL A 497 9.84 18.67 11.88
CA VAL A 497 10.61 18.58 13.13
C VAL A 497 11.82 19.52 13.08
N MET A 498 12.60 19.47 11.99
CA MET A 498 13.75 20.39 11.81
C MET A 498 13.31 21.85 11.71
N CYS A 499 12.23 22.13 10.98
CA CYS A 499 11.65 23.45 10.88
C CYS A 499 11.23 23.98 12.26
N ARG A 500 10.55 23.19 13.08
CA ARG A 500 10.16 23.53 14.45
C ARG A 500 11.38 23.80 15.32
N TYR A 501 12.45 23.01 15.19
CA TYR A 501 13.69 23.25 15.93
C TYR A 501 14.28 24.62 15.67
N THR A 502 14.38 25.04 14.41
CA THR A 502 14.96 26.35 14.02
C THR A 502 14.09 27.57 14.39
N ARG A 503 12.86 27.33 14.87
CA ARG A 503 11.90 28.36 15.28
C ARG A 503 11.62 28.37 16.79
N THR A 504 12.32 27.51 17.53
CA THR A 504 12.12 27.37 18.97
C THR A 504 13.34 27.88 19.73
N ARG A 505 13.23 29.04 20.39
CA ARG A 505 14.35 29.68 21.13
C ARG A 505 14.90 28.78 22.25
N ARG A 506 14.05 27.99 22.90
CA ARG A 506 14.40 27.03 23.96
C ARG A 506 13.77 25.67 23.62
N PRO A 507 14.39 24.87 22.75
CA PRO A 507 13.83 23.59 22.34
C PRO A 507 13.78 22.62 23.52
N THR A 508 12.68 21.88 23.63
CA THR A 508 12.52 20.84 24.63
C THR A 508 13.51 19.70 24.36
N ARG A 509 13.86 18.92 25.40
CA ARG A 509 14.73 17.75 25.24
C ARG A 509 14.18 16.78 24.18
N LYS A 510 12.84 16.60 24.10
CA LYS A 510 12.19 15.76 23.09
C LYS A 510 12.41 16.29 21.67
N LEU A 511 12.24 17.59 21.43
CA LEU A 511 12.47 18.19 20.13
C LEU A 511 13.93 18.07 19.68
N VAL A 512 14.88 18.32 20.59
CA VAL A 512 16.32 18.13 20.31
C VAL A 512 16.61 16.67 19.96
N ARG A 513 16.10 15.72 20.74
CA ARG A 513 16.29 14.27 20.51
C ARG A 513 15.74 13.84 19.15
N LEU A 514 14.52 14.25 18.79
CA LEU A 514 13.94 13.98 17.47
C LEU A 514 14.75 14.60 16.33
N THR A 515 15.22 15.85 16.51
CA THR A 515 16.07 16.52 15.51
C THR A 515 17.39 15.78 15.33
N LYS A 516 18.02 15.29 16.40
CA LYS A 516 19.22 14.42 16.33
C LYS A 516 18.92 13.14 15.56
N ALA A 517 17.82 12.45 15.85
CA ALA A 517 17.44 11.24 15.14
C ALA A 517 17.25 11.47 13.63
N VAL A 518 16.65 12.63 13.27
CA VAL A 518 16.49 13.03 11.86
C VAL A 518 17.85 13.24 11.19
N LEU A 519 18.79 13.94 11.83
CA LEU A 519 20.09 14.31 11.26
C LEU A 519 21.12 13.18 11.28
N ARG A 520 21.03 12.25 12.23
CA ARG A 520 22.05 11.19 12.43
C ARG A 520 21.65 9.87 11.82
N MET A 521 20.33 9.61 11.63
CA MET A 521 19.85 8.32 11.14
C MET A 521 18.89 8.46 9.97
N TYR A 522 17.80 9.25 10.11
CA TYR A 522 16.74 9.27 9.10
C TYR A 522 17.23 9.79 7.73
N PHE A 523 17.71 11.03 7.64
CA PHE A 523 18.19 11.57 6.37
C PHE A 523 19.48 10.92 5.87
N PRO A 524 20.49 10.62 6.70
CA PRO A 524 21.65 9.86 6.24
C PRO A 524 21.25 8.53 5.60
N GLY A 525 20.42 7.74 6.28
CA GLY A 525 19.91 6.47 5.74
C GLY A 525 19.07 6.65 4.49
N TRP A 526 18.16 7.62 4.48
CA TRP A 526 17.30 7.90 3.34
C TRP A 526 18.11 8.29 2.08
N PHE A 527 19.09 9.20 2.22
CA PHE A 527 19.97 9.62 1.13
C PHE A 527 20.94 8.52 0.72
N ARG A 528 21.36 7.63 1.64
CA ARG A 528 22.16 6.46 1.30
C ARG A 528 21.46 5.60 0.25
N PHE A 529 20.19 5.24 0.46
CA PHE A 529 19.40 4.49 -0.53
C PHE A 529 19.16 5.26 -1.84
N LYS A 530 19.19 6.59 -1.83
CA LYS A 530 19.08 7.41 -3.05
C LYS A 530 20.39 7.44 -3.84
N CYS A 531 21.52 7.49 -3.16
CA CYS A 531 22.84 7.49 -3.81
C CYS A 531 23.24 6.10 -4.33
N TYR A 532 22.78 5.05 -3.63
CA TYR A 532 23.10 3.66 -3.95
C TYR A 532 21.82 2.85 -4.12
N PRO A 533 21.07 3.12 -5.21
CA PRO A 533 19.70 2.65 -5.35
C PRO A 533 19.57 1.21 -5.86
N HIS A 534 20.66 0.49 -6.12
CA HIS A 534 20.63 -0.82 -6.75
C HIS A 534 20.66 -1.95 -5.72
N ILE A 535 20.13 -3.13 -6.12
CA ILE A 535 20.02 -4.31 -5.25
C ILE A 535 21.37 -4.82 -4.74
N GLN A 536 22.42 -4.74 -5.54
CA GLN A 536 23.79 -5.11 -5.12
C GLN A 536 24.36 -4.22 -4.00
N GLU A 537 23.72 -3.07 -3.75
CA GLU A 537 24.05 -2.20 -2.62
C GLU A 537 23.16 -2.45 -1.38
N GLY A 538 22.20 -3.37 -1.48
CA GLY A 538 21.18 -3.56 -0.46
C GLY A 538 21.75 -3.92 0.92
N ALA A 539 22.60 -4.93 1.01
CA ALA A 539 23.26 -5.33 2.27
C ALA A 539 24.23 -4.25 2.79
N LYS A 540 24.94 -3.56 1.89
CA LYS A 540 25.83 -2.43 2.26
C LYS A 540 25.03 -1.25 2.80
N ASN A 541 23.85 -0.95 2.22
CA ASN A 541 22.96 0.09 2.72
C ASN A 541 22.36 -0.28 4.07
N PHE A 542 21.98 -1.54 4.26
CA PHE A 542 21.52 -2.01 5.56
C PHE A 542 22.61 -1.91 6.63
N PHE A 543 23.83 -2.32 6.32
CA PHE A 543 24.98 -2.17 7.21
C PHE A 543 25.20 -0.70 7.59
N TYR A 544 25.12 0.21 6.60
CA TYR A 544 25.17 1.65 6.88
C TYR A 544 24.10 2.10 7.89
N LEU A 545 22.87 1.57 7.79
CA LEU A 545 21.84 1.87 8.79
C LEU A 545 22.20 1.34 10.17
N VAL A 546 22.78 0.13 10.26
CA VAL A 546 23.26 -0.42 11.54
C VAL A 546 24.28 0.52 12.18
N GLU A 547 25.25 1.02 11.40
CA GLU A 547 26.23 2.01 11.89
C GLU A 547 25.57 3.32 12.35
N MET A 548 24.61 3.83 11.58
CA MET A 548 23.88 5.06 11.96
C MET A 548 23.09 4.89 13.27
N THR A 549 22.60 3.68 13.58
CA THR A 549 21.91 3.47 14.87
C THR A 549 22.84 3.66 16.08
N LYS A 550 24.13 3.36 15.93
CA LYS A 550 25.15 3.53 17.01
C LYS A 550 25.36 5.00 17.39
N GLU A 551 25.04 5.95 16.50
CA GLU A 551 25.10 7.39 16.72
C GLU A 551 23.92 7.98 17.51
N LEU A 552 22.92 7.14 17.83
CA LEU A 552 21.73 7.54 18.57
C LEU A 552 21.91 7.43 20.08
N GLU A 553 20.99 8.04 20.84
CA GLU A 553 20.90 7.77 22.28
C GLU A 553 20.47 6.28 22.48
N GLU A 554 20.96 5.63 23.53
CA GLU A 554 20.80 4.19 23.79
C GLU A 554 19.36 3.67 23.56
N GLN A 555 18.37 4.39 24.09
CA GLN A 555 16.96 4.01 23.91
C GLN A 555 16.51 4.05 22.44
N ASP A 556 16.96 5.05 21.67
CA ASP A 556 16.64 5.20 20.26
C ASP A 556 17.38 4.16 19.42
N MET A 557 18.62 3.85 19.79
CA MET A 557 19.40 2.78 19.19
C MET A 557 18.69 1.44 19.32
N LEU A 558 18.26 1.07 20.52
CA LEU A 558 17.56 -0.20 20.75
C LEU A 558 16.25 -0.28 19.96
N VAL A 559 15.50 0.83 19.88
CA VAL A 559 14.26 0.91 19.08
C VAL A 559 14.57 0.72 17.60
N ALA A 560 15.55 1.43 17.07
CA ALA A 560 15.96 1.34 15.66
C ALA A 560 16.46 -0.05 15.29
N GLN A 561 17.33 -0.64 16.14
CA GLN A 561 17.84 -2.00 15.94
C GLN A 561 16.73 -3.06 16.01
N GLY A 562 15.73 -2.89 16.89
CA GLY A 562 14.54 -3.75 16.92
C GLY A 562 13.75 -3.69 15.60
N VAL A 563 13.65 -2.51 14.99
CA VAL A 563 13.00 -2.36 13.66
C VAL A 563 13.84 -3.02 12.57
N LEU A 564 15.16 -2.86 12.58
CA LEU A 564 16.07 -3.50 11.63
C LEU A 564 16.00 -5.02 11.74
N GLN A 565 16.00 -5.57 12.94
CA GLN A 565 15.87 -7.03 13.17
C GLN A 565 14.53 -7.55 12.63
N TYR A 566 13.42 -6.85 12.90
CA TYR A 566 12.11 -7.28 12.43
C TYR A 566 11.97 -7.24 10.90
N ASN A 567 12.76 -6.41 10.22
CA ASN A 567 12.74 -6.21 8.77
C ASN A 567 14.07 -6.64 8.11
N ALA A 568 14.68 -7.71 8.61
CA ALA A 568 15.99 -8.20 8.19
C ALA A 568 15.97 -8.90 6.81
N HIS A 569 15.45 -8.25 5.78
CA HIS A 569 15.42 -8.78 4.41
C HIS A 569 16.79 -8.61 3.72
N TRP A 570 17.43 -7.45 3.87
CA TRP A 570 18.69 -7.14 3.21
C TRP A 570 19.89 -7.89 3.80
N PRO A 571 19.97 -8.21 5.11
CA PRO A 571 21.01 -9.07 5.66
C PRO A 571 20.77 -10.58 5.43
N HIS A 572 19.71 -10.96 4.69
CA HIS A 572 19.56 -12.36 4.27
C HIS A 572 20.75 -12.82 3.42
N PRO A 573 21.26 -14.06 3.61
CA PRO A 573 22.42 -14.59 2.88
C PRO A 573 22.38 -14.34 1.37
N GLU A 574 21.24 -14.53 0.72
CA GLU A 574 21.07 -14.29 -0.72
C GLU A 574 21.39 -12.84 -1.12
N ASN A 575 20.96 -11.85 -0.33
CA ASN A 575 21.22 -10.44 -0.59
C ASN A 575 22.65 -10.04 -0.25
N ILE A 576 23.22 -10.62 0.82
CA ILE A 576 24.63 -10.42 1.17
C ILE A 576 25.51 -10.96 0.04
N ILE A 577 25.25 -12.17 -0.46
CA ILE A 577 26.04 -12.80 -1.53
C ILE A 577 25.98 -11.98 -2.82
N ILE A 578 24.82 -11.43 -3.19
CA ILE A 578 24.70 -10.51 -4.34
C ILE A 578 25.62 -9.29 -4.14
N SER A 579 25.59 -8.68 -2.97
CA SER A 579 26.47 -7.55 -2.65
C SER A 579 27.95 -7.91 -2.67
N MET A 580 28.30 -9.13 -2.23
CA MET A 580 29.67 -9.63 -2.23
C MET A 580 30.18 -9.93 -3.64
N LEU A 581 29.36 -10.52 -4.52
CA LEU A 581 29.72 -10.79 -5.92
C LEU A 581 30.05 -9.51 -6.71
N SER A 582 29.46 -8.40 -6.32
CA SER A 582 29.65 -7.08 -6.93
C SER A 582 30.63 -6.19 -6.13
N ASP A 583 31.35 -6.73 -5.17
CA ASP A 583 32.34 -5.98 -4.37
C ASP A 583 33.64 -5.76 -5.13
N GLU A 584 34.27 -4.61 -4.94
CA GLU A 584 35.57 -4.31 -5.55
C GLU A 584 36.70 -5.20 -5.02
N ARG A 585 36.58 -5.71 -3.81
CA ARG A 585 37.60 -6.55 -3.13
C ARG A 585 37.50 -8.00 -3.61
N GLU A 586 38.59 -8.51 -4.18
CA GLU A 586 38.68 -9.88 -4.70
C GLU A 586 38.36 -10.93 -3.63
N GLU A 587 38.91 -10.77 -2.42
CA GLU A 587 38.74 -11.72 -1.32
C GLU A 587 37.26 -11.86 -0.91
N VAL A 588 36.49 -10.77 -0.99
CA VAL A 588 35.02 -10.76 -0.71
C VAL A 588 34.28 -11.53 -1.78
N ARG A 589 34.58 -11.24 -3.08
CA ARG A 589 33.97 -11.96 -4.19
C ARG A 589 34.32 -13.45 -4.17
N ARG A 590 35.56 -13.79 -3.85
CA ARG A 590 36.00 -15.18 -3.73
C ARG A 590 35.18 -15.95 -2.67
N ARG A 591 34.94 -15.36 -1.50
CA ARG A 591 34.07 -15.93 -0.46
C ARG A 591 32.66 -16.18 -0.98
N ALA A 592 32.09 -15.23 -1.72
CA ALA A 592 30.75 -15.35 -2.32
C ALA A 592 30.66 -16.50 -3.33
N VAL A 593 31.64 -16.61 -4.22
CA VAL A 593 31.69 -17.72 -5.20
C VAL A 593 31.78 -19.08 -4.50
N LEU A 594 32.63 -19.20 -3.47
CA LEU A 594 32.74 -20.43 -2.69
C LEU A 594 31.42 -20.79 -1.99
N TYR A 595 30.70 -19.79 -1.49
CA TYR A 595 29.37 -19.98 -0.91
C TYR A 595 28.37 -20.52 -1.95
N ILE A 596 28.30 -19.93 -3.16
CA ILE A 596 27.43 -20.41 -4.23
C ILE A 596 27.80 -21.84 -4.64
N MET A 597 29.08 -22.15 -4.77
CA MET A 597 29.49 -23.52 -5.09
C MET A 597 29.08 -24.53 -4.03
N ARG A 598 29.14 -24.14 -2.74
CA ARG A 598 28.59 -24.93 -1.64
C ARG A 598 27.09 -25.11 -1.75
N ALA A 599 26.35 -24.00 -1.97
CA ALA A 599 24.89 -24.02 -2.12
C ALA A 599 24.41 -24.93 -3.26
N ARG A 600 25.07 -24.88 -4.43
CA ARG A 600 24.78 -25.77 -5.57
C ARG A 600 25.05 -27.24 -5.28
N ARG A 601 26.05 -27.55 -4.47
CA ARG A 601 26.35 -28.91 -4.04
C ARG A 601 25.32 -29.45 -3.04
N GLU A 602 24.86 -28.60 -2.13
CA GLU A 602 23.92 -28.95 -1.06
C GLU A 602 22.46 -28.82 -1.50
N PHE A 603 22.21 -28.34 -2.73
CA PHE A 603 20.88 -28.16 -3.27
C PHE A 603 20.06 -29.46 -3.26
N ASN A 604 18.88 -29.41 -2.65
CA ASN A 604 17.94 -30.49 -2.62
C ASN A 604 16.72 -30.14 -3.52
N PRO A 605 16.52 -30.80 -4.66
CA PRO A 605 15.41 -30.51 -5.57
C PRO A 605 14.01 -30.81 -4.97
N ASP A 606 13.96 -31.64 -3.90
CA ASP A 606 12.70 -31.97 -3.24
C ASP A 606 12.20 -30.87 -2.29
N GLU A 607 13.03 -29.91 -1.95
CA GLU A 607 12.70 -28.72 -1.16
C GLU A 607 12.21 -27.57 -2.06
N ASN A 608 11.08 -27.69 -2.67
CA ASN A 608 10.58 -26.68 -3.62
C ASN A 608 9.30 -26.03 -3.11
N PRO A 609 9.19 -24.69 -3.22
CA PRO A 609 10.24 -23.67 -3.20
C PRO A 609 10.72 -23.42 -1.77
N ARG A 610 12.01 -23.08 -1.60
CA ARG A 610 12.59 -22.78 -0.30
C ARG A 610 11.88 -21.62 0.37
N GLN A 611 11.72 -21.71 1.69
CA GLN A 611 11.13 -20.62 2.46
C GLN A 611 12.20 -19.58 2.78
N PHE A 612 11.91 -18.31 2.45
CA PHE A 612 12.74 -17.17 2.85
C PHE A 612 12.55 -16.90 4.35
N VAL A 613 13.59 -17.07 5.14
CA VAL A 613 13.61 -16.82 6.59
C VAL A 613 14.57 -15.69 6.89
N GLN A 614 14.11 -14.68 7.63
CA GLN A 614 14.96 -13.57 8.03
C GLN A 614 16.01 -14.04 9.04
N PRO A 615 17.31 -13.69 8.84
CA PRO A 615 18.38 -14.07 9.76
C PRO A 615 18.36 -13.26 11.05
N GLU A 616 19.07 -13.72 12.05
CA GLU A 616 19.46 -12.90 13.20
C GLU A 616 20.55 -11.92 12.78
N VAL A 617 20.32 -10.62 13.02
CA VAL A 617 21.23 -9.55 12.59
C VAL A 617 22.35 -9.37 13.61
N ASN A 618 23.59 -9.47 13.16
CA ASN A 618 24.75 -9.11 13.95
C ASN A 618 24.96 -7.58 13.96
N PHE A 619 24.44 -6.89 14.97
CA PHE A 619 24.62 -5.44 15.15
C PHE A 619 26.05 -5.01 15.51
N GLN A 620 26.95 -5.95 15.79
CA GLN A 620 28.37 -5.69 16.05
C GLN A 620 29.26 -6.03 14.85
N ALA A 621 28.66 -6.36 13.70
CA ALA A 621 29.38 -6.67 12.49
C ALA A 621 30.39 -5.55 12.14
N ALA A 622 31.59 -5.95 11.72
CA ALA A 622 32.60 -5.00 11.23
C ALA A 622 32.44 -4.70 9.73
N ASN A 623 31.78 -5.61 9.02
CA ASN A 623 31.53 -5.49 7.58
C ASN A 623 30.09 -5.92 7.26
N TYR A 624 29.57 -5.48 6.09
CA TYR A 624 28.22 -5.84 5.68
C TYR A 624 28.02 -7.35 5.45
N PHE A 625 29.07 -8.09 5.12
CA PHE A 625 29.02 -9.54 4.91
C PHE A 625 29.09 -10.35 6.20
N ASP A 626 29.26 -9.69 7.34
CA ASP A 626 29.17 -10.28 8.67
C ASP A 626 27.85 -9.94 9.39
N LEU A 627 26.89 -9.33 8.67
CA LEU A 627 25.55 -9.01 9.19
C LEU A 627 24.76 -10.26 9.58
N ALA A 628 24.97 -11.37 8.90
CA ALA A 628 24.45 -12.68 9.25
C ALA A 628 25.58 -13.71 9.26
N ASP A 629 25.37 -14.81 9.97
CA ASP A 629 26.33 -15.90 10.04
C ASP A 629 26.23 -16.81 8.81
N LEU A 630 26.94 -16.44 7.74
CA LEU A 630 26.89 -17.17 6.47
C LEU A 630 27.42 -18.61 6.57
N ASP A 631 28.14 -18.96 7.62
CA ASP A 631 28.71 -20.29 7.77
C ASP A 631 27.77 -21.28 8.46
N ASN A 632 26.89 -20.77 9.35
CA ASN A 632 25.91 -21.54 10.09
C ASN A 632 24.47 -21.38 9.58
N GLU A 633 24.18 -20.35 8.77
CA GLU A 633 22.87 -20.21 8.11
C GLU A 633 22.71 -21.24 6.98
N PRO A 634 21.46 -21.66 6.67
CA PRO A 634 21.19 -22.53 5.53
C PRO A 634 21.79 -21.98 4.25
N CYS A 635 22.51 -22.80 3.52
CA CYS A 635 23.21 -22.38 2.32
C CYS A 635 22.24 -22.26 1.15
N THR A 636 21.80 -21.03 0.84
CA THR A 636 20.85 -20.75 -0.24
C THR A 636 21.51 -19.89 -1.32
N GLU A 637 21.51 -20.37 -2.55
CA GLU A 637 21.99 -19.60 -3.68
C GLU A 637 21.01 -18.45 -4.01
N PRO A 638 21.52 -17.22 -4.28
CA PRO A 638 20.67 -16.13 -4.72
C PRO A 638 19.89 -16.48 -6.00
N PRO A 639 18.57 -16.28 -6.08
CA PRO A 639 17.77 -16.62 -7.26
C PRO A 639 18.27 -15.99 -8.57
N LEU A 640 18.86 -14.80 -8.52
CA LEU A 640 19.46 -14.15 -9.69
C LEU A 640 20.70 -14.86 -10.23
N THR A 641 21.34 -15.73 -9.48
CA THR A 641 22.55 -16.44 -9.87
C THR A 641 22.27 -17.88 -10.30
N MET A 642 21.11 -18.44 -9.96
CA MET A 642 20.82 -19.87 -10.13
C MET A 642 20.96 -20.39 -11.57
N ASP A 643 20.62 -19.58 -12.56
CA ASP A 643 20.73 -19.95 -13.99
C ASP A 643 22.04 -19.54 -14.63
N MET A 644 22.93 -18.88 -13.88
CA MET A 644 24.24 -18.50 -14.41
C MET A 644 25.11 -19.75 -14.52
N ASP A 645 25.81 -19.90 -15.64
CA ASP A 645 26.81 -20.97 -15.77
C ASP A 645 27.96 -20.79 -14.76
N LEU A 646 28.67 -21.88 -14.52
CA LEU A 646 29.76 -21.90 -13.54
C LEU A 646 30.87 -20.92 -13.93
N ASP A 647 31.18 -20.78 -15.21
CA ASP A 647 32.24 -19.91 -15.71
C ASP A 647 31.93 -18.45 -15.44
N THR A 648 30.67 -18.03 -15.62
CA THR A 648 30.18 -16.68 -15.28
C THR A 648 30.35 -16.41 -13.77
N ILE A 649 29.93 -17.34 -12.91
CA ILE A 649 30.09 -17.21 -11.45
C ILE A 649 31.58 -17.18 -11.07
N MET A 650 32.40 -18.05 -11.65
CA MET A 650 33.85 -18.09 -11.43
C MET A 650 34.56 -16.82 -11.96
N GLY A 651 33.97 -16.16 -12.97
CA GLY A 651 34.42 -14.86 -13.46
C GLY A 651 34.50 -13.79 -12.38
N ALA A 652 33.62 -13.89 -11.35
CA ALA A 652 33.62 -12.99 -10.20
C ALA A 652 34.90 -13.08 -9.35
N PHE A 653 35.74 -14.11 -9.50
CA PHE A 653 37.07 -14.09 -8.92
C PHE A 653 37.98 -12.99 -9.46
N ARG A 654 37.78 -12.60 -10.73
CA ARG A 654 38.61 -11.62 -11.43
C ARG A 654 38.02 -10.23 -11.37
N GLU A 655 36.72 -10.12 -11.69
CA GLU A 655 36.02 -8.83 -11.83
C GLU A 655 34.69 -8.88 -11.10
N PRO A 656 34.18 -7.73 -10.56
CA PRO A 656 32.85 -7.65 -9.99
C PRO A 656 31.78 -8.15 -10.96
N LEU A 657 30.86 -8.99 -10.46
CA LEU A 657 29.75 -9.47 -11.26
C LEU A 657 28.81 -8.32 -11.61
N ASN A 658 28.60 -8.11 -12.92
CA ASN A 658 27.67 -7.09 -13.40
C ASN A 658 26.25 -7.64 -13.40
N LEU A 659 25.44 -7.22 -12.43
CA LEU A 659 24.03 -7.53 -12.35
C LEU A 659 23.18 -6.38 -12.93
N PRO A 660 21.99 -6.66 -13.47
CA PRO A 660 21.09 -5.59 -13.88
C PRO A 660 20.82 -4.64 -12.69
N PRO A 661 20.78 -3.32 -12.92
CA PRO A 661 20.66 -2.32 -11.85
C PRO A 661 19.21 -2.24 -11.31
N TYR A 662 18.70 -3.35 -10.81
CA TYR A 662 17.37 -3.39 -10.19
C TYR A 662 17.33 -2.48 -8.96
N PRO A 663 16.28 -1.63 -8.82
CA PRO A 663 16.18 -0.74 -7.66
C PRO A 663 16.01 -1.50 -6.35
N ASN A 664 16.64 -1.03 -5.28
CA ASN A 664 16.44 -1.55 -3.91
C ASN A 664 15.26 -0.87 -3.17
N ASN A 665 14.38 -0.23 -3.90
CA ASN A 665 13.23 0.48 -3.36
C ASN A 665 12.07 0.55 -4.38
N THR A 666 10.86 0.83 -3.91
CA THR A 666 9.62 0.87 -4.71
C THR A 666 9.20 2.29 -5.12
N GLN A 667 10.12 3.27 -5.11
CA GLN A 667 9.77 4.68 -5.37
C GLN A 667 9.18 4.92 -6.78
N ALA A 668 9.61 4.15 -7.77
CA ALA A 668 9.06 4.22 -9.12
C ALA A 668 7.57 3.82 -9.14
N VAL A 669 7.21 2.76 -8.44
CA VAL A 669 5.81 2.31 -8.31
C VAL A 669 4.94 3.36 -7.64
N GLU A 670 5.42 4.03 -6.60
CA GLU A 670 4.66 5.07 -5.90
C GLU A 670 4.29 6.26 -6.79
N ARG A 671 5.13 6.57 -7.78
CA ARG A 671 4.79 7.59 -8.79
C ARG A 671 3.57 7.15 -9.60
N LEU A 672 3.45 5.86 -9.91
CA LEU A 672 2.31 5.29 -10.62
C LEU A 672 1.05 5.18 -9.76
N VAL A 673 1.19 4.86 -8.47
CA VAL A 673 0.06 4.90 -7.53
C VAL A 673 -0.65 6.25 -7.57
N ARG A 674 0.08 7.36 -7.75
CA ARG A 674 -0.52 8.69 -7.91
C ARG A 674 -1.37 8.79 -9.17
N VAL A 675 -0.88 8.26 -10.30
CA VAL A 675 -1.64 8.26 -11.57
C VAL A 675 -2.90 7.42 -11.45
N VAL A 676 -2.81 6.24 -10.84
CA VAL A 676 -3.99 5.40 -10.58
C VAL A 676 -5.00 6.13 -9.69
N THR A 677 -4.54 6.84 -8.65
CA THR A 677 -5.40 7.64 -7.75
C THR A 677 -6.13 8.76 -8.50
N GLU A 678 -5.53 9.32 -9.56
CA GLU A 678 -6.17 10.34 -10.40
C GLU A 678 -7.23 9.76 -11.35
N VAL A 679 -7.05 8.52 -11.80
CA VAL A 679 -7.88 7.87 -12.83
C VAL A 679 -9.03 7.07 -12.22
N ALA A 680 -8.79 6.34 -11.13
CA ALA A 680 -9.76 5.41 -10.54
C ALA A 680 -11.13 6.04 -10.22
N PRO A 681 -11.23 7.27 -9.66
CA PRO A 681 -12.52 7.88 -9.37
C PRO A 681 -13.23 8.45 -10.62
N LYS A 682 -12.58 8.47 -11.79
CA LYS A 682 -13.09 9.08 -13.02
C LYS A 682 -13.45 8.07 -14.11
N ARG A 683 -12.99 6.84 -13.99
CA ARG A 683 -13.15 5.80 -15.02
C ARG A 683 -13.62 4.48 -14.41
N ALA A 684 -14.78 4.02 -14.88
CA ALA A 684 -15.32 2.72 -14.51
C ALA A 684 -14.72 1.63 -15.42
N GLY A 685 -14.43 0.45 -14.84
CA GLY A 685 -13.91 -0.70 -15.55
C GLY A 685 -12.40 -0.69 -15.78
N TYR A 686 -11.81 -1.89 -15.73
CA TYR A 686 -10.37 -2.11 -15.84
C TYR A 686 -9.76 -1.53 -17.12
N THR A 687 -10.28 -1.94 -18.30
CA THR A 687 -9.76 -1.52 -19.61
C THR A 687 -9.76 -0.01 -19.80
N SER A 688 -10.84 0.67 -19.35
CA SER A 688 -10.93 2.13 -19.44
C SER A 688 -9.89 2.82 -18.54
N ARG A 689 -9.69 2.31 -17.33
CA ARG A 689 -8.65 2.79 -16.40
C ARG A 689 -7.25 2.57 -16.96
N HIS A 690 -6.96 1.35 -17.41
CA HIS A 690 -5.66 0.97 -17.98
C HIS A 690 -5.27 1.87 -19.15
N ARG A 691 -6.12 2.01 -20.16
CA ARG A 691 -5.89 2.90 -21.31
C ARG A 691 -5.69 4.35 -20.91
N MET A 692 -6.45 4.84 -19.91
CA MET A 692 -6.27 6.21 -19.42
C MET A 692 -4.95 6.41 -18.70
N ILE A 693 -4.49 5.43 -17.91
CA ILE A 693 -3.18 5.45 -17.27
C ILE A 693 -2.08 5.53 -18.33
N LEU A 694 -2.10 4.66 -19.34
CA LEU A 694 -1.15 4.67 -20.46
C LEU A 694 -1.09 6.05 -21.16
N LYS A 695 -2.26 6.63 -21.48
CA LYS A 695 -2.36 7.95 -22.09
C LYS A 695 -1.74 9.05 -21.23
N LEU A 696 -2.00 9.04 -19.92
CA LEU A 696 -1.43 10.03 -19.01
C LEU A 696 0.08 9.88 -18.86
N LEU A 697 0.57 8.65 -18.77
CA LEU A 697 2.01 8.37 -18.67
C LEU A 697 2.72 8.85 -19.92
N GLU A 698 2.22 8.49 -21.10
CA GLU A 698 2.83 8.89 -22.37
C GLU A 698 2.79 10.41 -22.57
N SER A 699 1.65 11.06 -22.32
CA SER A 699 1.55 12.51 -22.46
C SER A 699 2.46 13.27 -21.48
N ARG A 700 2.66 12.75 -20.26
CA ARG A 700 3.59 13.35 -19.27
C ARG A 700 5.06 13.09 -19.60
N LYS A 701 5.37 11.94 -20.22
CA LYS A 701 6.73 11.63 -20.70
C LYS A 701 7.14 12.57 -21.81
N MET A 702 6.26 12.82 -22.78
CA MET A 702 6.53 13.70 -23.91
C MET A 702 6.65 15.17 -23.51
N VAL A 703 5.89 15.63 -22.51
CA VAL A 703 5.91 17.01 -22.00
C VAL A 703 5.92 17.00 -20.47
N PRO A 704 7.06 16.72 -19.84
CA PRO A 704 7.14 16.59 -18.38
C PRO A 704 6.89 17.91 -17.65
N LYS A 705 7.24 19.05 -18.21
CA LYS A 705 7.00 20.40 -17.64
C LYS A 705 6.62 21.37 -18.73
N PHE A 706 5.50 22.03 -18.55
CA PHE A 706 4.99 23.08 -19.44
C PHE A 706 5.45 24.43 -18.93
N ASN A 707 6.53 24.98 -19.43
CA ASN A 707 7.01 26.26 -18.93
C ASN A 707 7.21 27.32 -20.02
N THR A 708 7.39 26.96 -21.27
CA THR A 708 7.63 27.94 -22.33
C THR A 708 7.12 27.49 -23.70
N LYS A 709 6.87 28.46 -24.61
CA LYS A 709 6.55 28.18 -26.03
C LYS A 709 7.62 27.33 -26.74
N LYS A 710 8.89 27.38 -26.27
CA LYS A 710 9.98 26.57 -26.79
C LYS A 710 9.85 25.08 -26.47
N ASP A 711 9.24 24.76 -25.32
CA ASP A 711 9.03 23.35 -24.93
C ASP A 711 7.91 22.74 -25.76
N ASP A 712 6.91 23.54 -26.14
CA ASP A 712 5.82 23.14 -27.02
C ASP A 712 6.29 22.88 -28.46
N ALA A 713 7.23 23.68 -28.95
CA ALA A 713 7.81 23.55 -30.31
C ALA A 713 8.66 22.27 -30.48
N LYS A 714 9.12 21.63 -29.40
CA LYS A 714 9.86 20.37 -29.41
C LYS A 714 8.98 19.12 -29.55
N LEU A 715 7.66 19.30 -29.57
CA LEU A 715 6.67 18.22 -29.73
C LEU A 715 6.41 17.93 -31.22
N GLN A 716 7.42 17.57 -31.96
CA GLN A 716 7.25 17.07 -33.34
C GLN A 716 6.84 15.61 -33.39
#